data_35724704296c40b91bf0a176759a58b0
#
_entry.id   35724704296c40b91bf0a176759a58b0
#
_cell.length_a   1.000
_cell.length_b   1.000
_cell.length_c   1.000
_cell.angle_alpha   90.00
_cell.angle_beta   90.00
_cell.angle_gamma   90.00
#
_symmetry.space_group_name_H-M   'P 1'
#
loop_
_entity.id
_entity.type
_entity.pdbx_description
1 polymer ?
#
loop_
_entity_poly.entity_id
_entity_poly.type
_entity_poly.pdbx_seq_one_letter_code
_entity_poly.pdbx_strand_id
1 'polypeptide(L)'
;RLTPWHNDPLSDTSGEALYLRDEETGAFWSPTPLPARGKSGYVCRHGFGYSVFEHYEAGIASELFTYVAMDAPVKFVVVKLHNQSKRARSLSLTGYWELVLGEWRHANLMHIVTESDSHTGALFARNAYGRECANRVVFAHVSERERTVSGNRTEFIGRNGSLASPAAMRRKRLSGRTGAGLDPCAAIQTRIELAAGQTREIVFVFGAARDDGEARHFIQRFGGRASARQALETVWEHWNHTLGAVNVDTPDPALNVLANGWLVYQTLSCRLWGRSGYYQSGGAYGFRDQLQDTMALIHTTPWLARDQLILHAGHQFLKGDVQHWWHPPNGQGVRTHFSDDYLWLPYATCRYVQATGDTGVLDESIHFLEGRELYAEEEAYYDQPQRSPEAASLYEHCVRALKHGLRFGAHHLPLMGCGDWNDGMNLVGRDGKGESVWLAWFLVENLELFAGLARDRADQEFAELCSAQAAQLRSNIEAQAWDGAWYRRAYFDDGTPLGSSSNDECQIDSISQSWAVISKGGDPLRARQAMTAVDQRLVRRDKQIIQLLDPPFDTSDLEPGYIKGYIPGVRENGGQYTHAAIWTTMAFAMMGDTERAWEFFALLNPVHHGSTPEAIARYKVEPYVMCADIYGVSPHTGRGGWTWYTGAAGWMYRLTVETLLGLQLEVDHLRIAPCIPADWELYKIHYRYRETVYHIAIRRIGEQSGQAIRVTLDGALVRVAGADWAGRPQAVIPLVDDRREHYVEVDLS
;
A
#
# COMPACT_ATOMS: atom_id res chain seq x y z
N ARG A 1 6.56 2.72 -18.85
CA ARG A 1 5.34 3.57 -18.79
C ARG A 1 4.74 3.70 -20.16
N LEU A 2 3.39 3.75 -20.25
CA LEU A 2 2.70 4.05 -21.51
C LEU A 2 2.61 5.57 -21.73
N THR A 3 2.23 6.30 -20.68
CA THR A 3 2.09 7.75 -20.63
C THR A 3 3.10 8.36 -19.65
N PRO A 4 3.41 9.67 -19.72
CA PRO A 4 4.35 10.30 -18.81
C PRO A 4 3.80 10.35 -17.39
N TRP A 5 4.73 10.32 -16.43
CA TRP A 5 4.49 10.66 -15.04
C TRP A 5 5.27 11.92 -14.69
N HIS A 6 4.60 12.82 -14.02
CA HIS A 6 5.17 14.06 -13.52
C HIS A 6 4.81 14.21 -12.04
N ASN A 7 5.77 14.63 -11.24
CA ASN A 7 5.55 15.05 -9.86
C ASN A 7 5.84 16.55 -9.74
N ASP A 8 5.01 17.34 -10.41
CA ASP A 8 5.07 18.80 -10.40
C ASP A 8 3.70 19.36 -10.03
N PRO A 9 3.46 19.67 -8.74
CA PRO A 9 2.17 20.17 -8.27
C PRO A 9 1.82 21.58 -8.81
N LEU A 10 2.78 22.28 -9.39
CA LEU A 10 2.54 23.61 -9.96
C LEU A 10 1.91 23.52 -11.36
N SER A 11 2.49 22.71 -12.23
CA SER A 11 2.00 22.55 -13.61
C SER A 11 0.93 21.47 -13.74
N ASP A 12 0.93 20.46 -12.88
CA ASP A 12 0.02 19.30 -12.85
C ASP A 12 -0.30 18.77 -14.27
N THR A 13 0.76 18.50 -15.03
CA THR A 13 0.67 18.18 -16.44
C THR A 13 0.05 16.81 -16.65
N SER A 14 -1.11 16.75 -17.32
CA SER A 14 -1.79 15.50 -17.63
C SER A 14 -1.11 14.75 -18.79
N GLY A 15 -0.86 13.45 -18.61
CA GLY A 15 -0.46 12.55 -19.72
C GLY A 15 -1.64 12.08 -20.58
N GLU A 16 -2.87 12.26 -20.10
CA GLU A 16 -4.12 11.88 -20.75
C GLU A 16 -5.13 13.01 -20.65
N ALA A 17 -5.93 13.21 -21.69
CA ALA A 17 -6.94 14.28 -21.71
C ALA A 17 -8.14 13.91 -22.56
N LEU A 18 -9.32 14.40 -22.19
CA LEU A 18 -10.53 14.37 -22.99
C LEU A 18 -11.05 15.78 -23.22
N TYR A 19 -11.57 16.01 -24.42
CA TYR A 19 -12.16 17.28 -24.80
C TYR A 19 -13.52 17.07 -25.45
N LEU A 20 -14.51 17.78 -24.99
CA LEU A 20 -15.80 17.92 -25.63
C LEU A 20 -15.85 19.29 -26.31
N ARG A 21 -16.15 19.34 -27.61
CA ARG A 21 -16.23 20.59 -28.39
C ARG A 21 -17.60 20.71 -29.02
N ASP A 22 -18.18 21.85 -28.89
CA ASP A 22 -19.39 22.25 -29.62
C ASP A 22 -19.02 22.66 -31.04
N GLU A 23 -19.52 21.95 -32.03
CA GLU A 23 -19.18 22.20 -33.44
C GLU A 23 -19.81 23.46 -34.03
N GLU A 24 -20.87 23.98 -33.41
CA GLU A 24 -21.53 25.22 -33.86
C GLU A 24 -20.79 26.48 -33.37
N THR A 25 -20.38 26.47 -32.11
CA THR A 25 -19.75 27.65 -31.46
C THR A 25 -18.23 27.59 -31.47
N GLY A 26 -17.65 26.38 -31.58
CA GLY A 26 -16.23 26.12 -31.41
C GLY A 26 -15.76 26.17 -29.96
N ALA A 27 -16.64 26.35 -28.98
CA ALA A 27 -16.32 26.27 -27.56
C ALA A 27 -16.00 24.81 -27.18
N PHE A 28 -15.04 24.63 -26.29
CA PHE A 28 -14.65 23.30 -25.81
C PHE A 28 -14.31 23.32 -24.32
N TRP A 29 -14.41 22.17 -23.70
CA TRP A 29 -14.07 21.91 -22.30
C TRP A 29 -13.71 20.45 -22.11
N SER A 30 -13.12 20.12 -20.97
CA SER A 30 -12.91 18.73 -20.56
C SER A 30 -14.06 18.22 -19.70
N PRO A 31 -14.50 16.95 -19.85
CA PRO A 31 -15.44 16.31 -18.91
C PRO A 31 -14.85 16.12 -17.51
N THR A 32 -13.54 16.25 -17.36
CA THR A 32 -12.77 16.24 -16.11
C THR A 32 -12.32 17.65 -15.73
N PRO A 33 -11.97 17.94 -14.44
CA PRO A 33 -11.55 19.29 -14.02
C PRO A 33 -10.37 19.86 -14.79
N LEU A 34 -9.50 19.00 -15.31
CA LEU A 34 -8.33 19.35 -16.13
C LEU A 34 -8.35 18.52 -17.43
N PRO A 35 -7.63 18.96 -18.51
CA PRO A 35 -6.82 20.18 -18.60
C PRO A 35 -7.58 21.44 -19.05
N ALA A 36 -8.74 21.31 -19.70
CA ALA A 36 -9.54 22.41 -20.21
C ALA A 36 -10.81 22.60 -19.37
N ARG A 37 -10.67 23.27 -18.23
CA ARG A 37 -11.75 23.44 -17.26
C ARG A 37 -12.94 24.20 -17.84
N GLY A 38 -14.16 23.66 -17.66
CA GLY A 38 -15.41 24.34 -17.92
C GLY A 38 -15.73 25.42 -16.88
N LYS A 39 -16.83 26.17 -17.10
CA LYS A 39 -17.24 27.24 -16.19
C LYS A 39 -18.02 26.78 -14.99
N SER A 40 -18.74 25.64 -15.12
CA SER A 40 -19.52 25.05 -14.02
C SER A 40 -18.67 24.19 -13.12
N GLY A 41 -19.18 23.83 -11.94
CA GLY A 41 -18.55 22.92 -11.00
C GLY A 41 -18.42 21.48 -11.53
N TYR A 42 -17.50 20.74 -10.96
CA TYR A 42 -17.31 19.32 -11.21
C TYR A 42 -17.60 18.54 -9.94
N VAL A 43 -18.19 17.35 -10.09
CA VAL A 43 -18.30 16.36 -9.01
C VAL A 43 -17.40 15.18 -9.37
N CYS A 44 -16.44 14.87 -8.49
CA CYS A 44 -15.55 13.73 -8.64
C CYS A 44 -15.90 12.69 -7.57
N ARG A 45 -16.16 11.45 -7.98
CA ARG A 45 -16.39 10.32 -7.09
C ARG A 45 -15.35 9.27 -7.37
N HIS A 46 -14.70 8.80 -6.31
CA HIS A 46 -13.73 7.72 -6.39
C HIS A 46 -14.30 6.51 -5.67
N GLY A 47 -14.35 5.38 -6.36
CA GLY A 47 -14.75 4.10 -5.82
C GLY A 47 -13.63 3.07 -5.94
N PHE A 48 -13.91 1.84 -5.54
CA PHE A 48 -12.95 0.76 -5.61
C PHE A 48 -12.82 0.26 -7.05
N GLY A 49 -11.66 0.57 -7.66
CA GLY A 49 -11.34 0.21 -9.04
C GLY A 49 -11.91 1.13 -10.11
N TYR A 50 -12.59 2.19 -9.77
CA TYR A 50 -13.13 3.16 -10.74
C TYR A 50 -13.19 4.58 -10.21
N SER A 51 -13.28 5.55 -11.13
CA SER A 51 -13.57 6.96 -10.82
C SER A 51 -14.64 7.50 -11.76
N VAL A 52 -15.46 8.42 -11.26
CA VAL A 52 -16.55 9.08 -11.99
C VAL A 52 -16.35 10.59 -11.91
N PHE A 53 -16.50 11.26 -13.05
CA PHE A 53 -16.49 12.71 -13.14
C PHE A 53 -17.79 13.18 -13.74
N GLU A 54 -18.52 14.06 -13.05
CA GLU A 54 -19.75 14.65 -13.51
C GLU A 54 -19.56 16.14 -13.75
N HIS A 55 -20.06 16.61 -14.88
CA HIS A 55 -19.99 18.03 -15.24
C HIS A 55 -21.19 18.43 -16.10
N TYR A 56 -21.59 19.69 -15.96
CA TYR A 56 -22.60 20.30 -16.79
C TYR A 56 -22.07 21.60 -17.41
N GLU A 57 -22.07 21.69 -18.74
CA GLU A 57 -21.61 22.87 -19.47
C GLU A 57 -22.49 23.10 -20.71
N ALA A 58 -22.90 24.33 -20.94
CA ALA A 58 -23.59 24.76 -22.15
C ALA A 58 -24.82 23.90 -22.54
N GLY A 59 -25.58 23.37 -21.58
CA GLY A 59 -26.75 22.52 -21.82
C GLY A 59 -26.44 21.03 -22.04
N ILE A 60 -25.19 20.61 -21.89
CA ILE A 60 -24.74 19.21 -21.96
C ILE A 60 -24.32 18.76 -20.57
N ALA A 61 -24.97 17.71 -20.06
CA ALA A 61 -24.49 16.97 -18.89
C ALA A 61 -23.57 15.84 -19.37
N SER A 62 -22.41 15.72 -18.74
CA SER A 62 -21.46 14.65 -19.01
C SER A 62 -21.18 13.86 -17.72
N GLU A 63 -21.11 12.54 -17.86
CA GLU A 63 -20.69 11.60 -16.84
C GLU A 63 -19.58 10.72 -17.43
N LEU A 64 -18.39 10.75 -16.84
CA LEU A 64 -17.23 10.03 -17.33
C LEU A 64 -16.80 8.99 -16.30
N PHE A 65 -16.80 7.72 -16.70
CA PHE A 65 -16.22 6.63 -15.93
C PHE A 65 -14.84 6.27 -16.44
N THR A 66 -13.90 6.01 -15.53
CA THR A 66 -12.60 5.43 -15.87
C THR A 66 -12.28 4.27 -14.94
N TYR A 67 -11.84 3.15 -15.52
CA TYR A 67 -11.50 1.89 -14.84
C TYR A 67 -10.62 1.03 -15.75
N VAL A 68 -10.08 -0.07 -15.21
CA VAL A 68 -9.23 -1.03 -15.92
C VAL A 68 -9.89 -2.41 -15.87
N ALA A 69 -9.82 -3.18 -16.98
CA ALA A 69 -10.29 -4.56 -16.99
C ALA A 69 -9.53 -5.42 -15.97
N MET A 70 -10.22 -6.39 -15.36
CA MET A 70 -9.61 -7.29 -14.38
C MET A 70 -8.66 -8.33 -15.00
N ASP A 71 -8.88 -8.69 -16.27
CA ASP A 71 -8.21 -9.80 -16.95
C ASP A 71 -7.45 -9.39 -18.23
N ALA A 72 -7.28 -8.08 -18.44
CA ALA A 72 -6.54 -7.55 -19.59
C ALA A 72 -5.94 -6.17 -19.29
N PRO A 73 -4.79 -5.82 -19.88
CA PRO A 73 -4.19 -4.49 -19.70
C PRO A 73 -4.91 -3.44 -20.58
N VAL A 74 -6.19 -3.24 -20.32
CA VAL A 74 -7.09 -2.35 -21.05
C VAL A 74 -7.78 -1.39 -20.09
N LYS A 75 -7.52 -0.09 -20.28
CA LYS A 75 -8.19 1.01 -19.59
C LYS A 75 -9.39 1.48 -20.38
N PHE A 76 -10.51 1.64 -19.71
CA PHE A 76 -11.74 2.21 -20.26
C PHE A 76 -11.88 3.67 -19.85
N VAL A 77 -12.38 4.46 -20.77
CA VAL A 77 -12.96 5.78 -20.53
C VAL A 77 -14.33 5.80 -21.21
N VAL A 78 -15.38 5.73 -20.39
CA VAL A 78 -16.77 5.70 -20.84
C VAL A 78 -17.39 7.05 -20.58
N VAL A 79 -17.80 7.75 -21.65
CA VAL A 79 -18.39 9.08 -21.56
C VAL A 79 -19.87 9.00 -21.95
N LYS A 80 -20.74 9.31 -21.00
CA LYS A 80 -22.18 9.44 -21.20
C LYS A 80 -22.53 10.93 -21.29
N LEU A 81 -23.14 11.32 -22.41
CA LEU A 81 -23.56 12.68 -22.70
C LEU A 81 -25.08 12.75 -22.74
N HIS A 82 -25.67 13.69 -22.04
CA HIS A 82 -27.09 13.99 -22.06
C HIS A 82 -27.33 15.45 -22.50
N ASN A 83 -28.07 15.62 -23.60
CA ASN A 83 -28.44 16.92 -24.09
C ASN A 83 -29.67 17.44 -23.35
N GLN A 84 -29.48 18.27 -22.35
CA GLN A 84 -30.54 18.92 -21.58
C GLN A 84 -31.05 20.23 -22.22
N SER A 85 -30.47 20.62 -23.36
CA SER A 85 -30.98 21.80 -24.11
C SER A 85 -32.21 21.45 -24.94
N LYS A 86 -32.95 22.47 -25.34
CA LYS A 86 -34.18 22.34 -26.14
C LYS A 86 -33.93 22.14 -27.63
N ARG A 87 -32.68 22.03 -28.08
CA ARG A 87 -32.28 21.90 -29.50
C ARG A 87 -31.32 20.76 -29.73
N ALA A 88 -31.26 20.27 -30.95
CA ALA A 88 -30.20 19.35 -31.32
C ALA A 88 -28.81 19.98 -31.22
N ARG A 89 -27.82 19.18 -30.87
CA ARG A 89 -26.41 19.60 -30.69
C ARG A 89 -25.49 18.75 -31.53
N SER A 90 -24.57 19.38 -32.24
CA SER A 90 -23.46 18.72 -32.92
C SER A 90 -22.19 18.93 -32.11
N LEU A 91 -21.62 17.83 -31.61
CA LEU A 91 -20.46 17.84 -30.72
C LEU A 91 -19.35 17.00 -31.36
N SER A 92 -18.11 17.22 -30.92
CA SER A 92 -17.03 16.23 -31.08
C SER A 92 -16.39 15.91 -29.74
N LEU A 93 -16.05 14.62 -29.55
CA LEU A 93 -15.34 14.12 -28.39
C LEU A 93 -13.97 13.62 -28.83
N THR A 94 -12.92 14.12 -28.15
CA THR A 94 -11.52 13.82 -28.49
C THR A 94 -10.81 13.27 -27.29
N GLY A 95 -10.28 12.04 -27.43
CA GLY A 95 -9.34 11.43 -26.47
C GLY A 95 -7.90 11.69 -26.90
N TYR A 96 -7.04 11.95 -25.95
CA TYR A 96 -5.62 12.23 -26.16
C TYR A 96 -4.78 11.49 -25.09
N TRP A 97 -3.72 10.83 -25.54
CA TRP A 97 -2.71 10.16 -24.69
C TRP A 97 -1.32 10.55 -25.19
N GLU A 98 -0.50 11.14 -24.33
CA GLU A 98 0.91 11.37 -24.63
C GLU A 98 1.65 10.04 -24.52
N LEU A 99 2.46 9.65 -25.52
CA LEU A 99 3.12 8.36 -25.56
C LEU A 99 4.58 8.50 -25.11
N VAL A 100 4.98 7.66 -24.14
CA VAL A 100 6.36 7.55 -23.66
C VAL A 100 6.96 6.20 -24.02
N LEU A 101 6.21 5.11 -23.87
CA LEU A 101 6.58 3.73 -24.17
C LEU A 101 8.00 3.38 -23.72
N GLY A 102 8.31 3.73 -22.48
CA GLY A 102 9.61 3.56 -21.85
C GLY A 102 9.70 4.33 -20.54
N GLU A 103 10.89 4.60 -20.07
CA GLU A 103 11.11 5.28 -18.81
C GLU A 103 10.96 6.81 -18.94
N TRP A 104 11.73 7.39 -19.86
CA TRP A 104 11.79 8.85 -20.07
C TRP A 104 11.36 9.24 -21.46
N ARG A 105 10.48 10.25 -21.55
CA ARG A 105 9.96 10.74 -22.82
C ARG A 105 11.07 11.14 -23.79
N HIS A 106 12.03 11.94 -23.36
CA HIS A 106 13.11 12.46 -24.21
C HIS A 106 14.02 11.35 -24.77
N ALA A 107 14.19 10.24 -24.04
CA ALA A 107 14.97 9.10 -24.48
C ALA A 107 14.22 8.21 -25.49
N ASN A 108 12.89 8.22 -25.50
CA ASN A 108 12.07 7.30 -26.26
C ASN A 108 11.38 7.93 -27.47
N LEU A 109 11.14 9.25 -27.48
CA LEU A 109 10.30 9.90 -28.50
C LEU A 109 10.70 9.63 -29.95
N MET A 110 12.01 9.50 -30.24
CA MET A 110 12.52 9.26 -31.60
C MET A 110 12.32 7.82 -32.07
N HIS A 111 12.00 6.90 -31.18
CA HIS A 111 11.87 5.46 -31.45
C HIS A 111 10.41 5.01 -31.53
N ILE A 112 9.47 5.90 -31.17
CA ILE A 112 8.04 5.57 -31.19
C ILE A 112 7.49 5.81 -32.59
N VAL A 113 6.87 4.76 -33.13
CA VAL A 113 6.18 4.79 -34.42
C VAL A 113 4.70 4.59 -34.19
N THR A 114 3.88 5.50 -34.74
CA THR A 114 2.42 5.42 -34.67
C THR A 114 1.86 5.02 -36.02
N GLU A 115 0.77 4.22 -36.04
CA GLU A 115 0.08 3.84 -37.26
C GLU A 115 -1.44 3.70 -37.03
N SER A 116 -2.23 3.82 -38.09
CA SER A 116 -3.66 3.53 -38.03
C SER A 116 -3.89 2.09 -38.52
N ASP A 117 -4.43 1.25 -37.63
CA ASP A 117 -4.76 -0.13 -38.02
C ASP A 117 -5.94 -0.16 -38.99
N SER A 118 -5.73 -0.71 -40.19
CA SER A 118 -6.75 -0.77 -41.26
C SER A 118 -7.96 -1.65 -40.95
N HIS A 119 -7.81 -2.61 -39.99
CA HIS A 119 -8.86 -3.57 -39.65
C HIS A 119 -9.83 -3.01 -38.61
N THR A 120 -9.32 -2.32 -37.59
CA THR A 120 -10.11 -1.80 -36.46
C THR A 120 -10.28 -0.28 -36.52
N GLY A 121 -9.44 0.40 -37.30
CA GLY A 121 -9.34 1.86 -37.31
C GLY A 121 -8.80 2.44 -36.01
N ALA A 122 -8.17 1.63 -35.16
CA ALA A 122 -7.49 2.05 -33.96
C ALA A 122 -6.15 2.69 -34.30
N LEU A 123 -5.63 3.49 -33.38
CA LEU A 123 -4.26 3.98 -33.45
C LEU A 123 -3.36 3.03 -32.65
N PHE A 124 -2.35 2.46 -33.33
CA PHE A 124 -1.31 1.62 -32.74
C PHE A 124 -0.03 2.43 -32.57
N ALA A 125 0.75 2.07 -31.54
CA ALA A 125 2.07 2.67 -31.31
C ALA A 125 3.06 1.60 -30.78
N ARG A 126 4.33 1.70 -31.21
CA ARG A 126 5.42 0.78 -30.85
C ARG A 126 6.69 1.55 -30.55
N ASN A 127 7.50 0.98 -29.66
CA ASN A 127 8.88 1.39 -29.44
C ASN A 127 9.78 0.16 -29.59
N ALA A 128 10.32 -0.07 -30.78
CA ALA A 128 11.17 -1.21 -31.09
C ALA A 128 12.58 -1.11 -30.44
N TYR A 129 12.96 0.06 -29.94
CA TYR A 129 14.24 0.27 -29.27
C TYR A 129 14.22 -0.16 -27.79
N GLY A 130 13.07 -0.19 -27.17
CA GLY A 130 12.91 -0.56 -25.76
C GLY A 130 13.18 -2.05 -25.52
N ARG A 131 14.28 -2.41 -24.83
CA ARG A 131 14.72 -3.80 -24.62
C ARG A 131 13.64 -4.72 -24.07
N GLU A 132 12.87 -4.26 -23.09
CA GLU A 132 11.88 -5.07 -22.36
C GLU A 132 10.53 -5.16 -23.06
N CYS A 133 10.20 -4.18 -23.90
CA CYS A 133 8.88 -4.04 -24.51
C CYS A 133 8.94 -3.84 -26.03
N ALA A 134 10.06 -4.23 -26.68
CA ALA A 134 10.28 -3.99 -28.12
C ALA A 134 9.18 -4.53 -29.03
N ASN A 135 8.55 -5.64 -28.68
CA ASN A 135 7.50 -6.28 -29.46
C ASN A 135 6.08 -5.89 -29.03
N ARG A 136 5.94 -5.07 -27.99
CA ARG A 136 4.62 -4.70 -27.48
C ARG A 136 3.99 -3.60 -28.33
N VAL A 137 2.66 -3.69 -28.42
CA VAL A 137 1.80 -2.73 -29.14
C VAL A 137 0.93 -2.01 -28.14
N VAL A 138 0.99 -0.68 -28.12
CA VAL A 138 0.01 0.15 -27.42
C VAL A 138 -1.07 0.54 -28.40
N PHE A 139 -2.32 0.52 -27.97
CA PHE A 139 -3.46 0.84 -28.83
C PHE A 139 -4.42 1.82 -28.14
N ALA A 140 -5.01 2.69 -28.97
CA ALA A 140 -6.13 3.53 -28.60
C ALA A 140 -7.27 3.33 -29.60
N HIS A 141 -8.52 3.20 -29.11
CA HIS A 141 -9.70 2.96 -29.94
C HIS A 141 -10.91 3.69 -29.37
N VAL A 142 -11.91 3.95 -30.21
CA VAL A 142 -13.21 4.51 -29.82
C VAL A 142 -14.34 3.67 -30.44
N SER A 143 -15.43 3.49 -29.70
CA SER A 143 -16.61 2.71 -30.13
C SER A 143 -17.30 3.22 -31.39
N GLU A 144 -17.10 4.48 -31.76
CA GLU A 144 -17.74 5.11 -32.90
C GLU A 144 -16.96 4.83 -34.19
N ARG A 145 -17.68 4.56 -35.31
CA ARG A 145 -17.05 4.27 -36.61
C ARG A 145 -16.46 5.51 -37.29
N GLU A 146 -17.19 6.66 -37.22
CA GLU A 146 -16.68 7.92 -37.75
C GLU A 146 -15.65 8.48 -36.77
N ARG A 147 -14.40 8.46 -37.14
CA ARG A 147 -13.30 8.96 -36.34
C ARG A 147 -12.19 9.55 -37.21
N THR A 148 -11.43 10.44 -36.62
CA THR A 148 -10.16 10.93 -37.15
C THR A 148 -9.08 10.76 -36.10
N VAL A 149 -7.83 10.60 -36.52
CA VAL A 149 -6.70 10.31 -35.62
C VAL A 149 -5.55 11.29 -35.84
N SER A 150 -4.67 11.41 -34.85
CA SER A 150 -3.35 12.03 -35.00
C SER A 150 -2.36 11.37 -34.08
N GLY A 151 -1.18 11.04 -34.61
CA GLY A 151 -0.01 10.54 -33.86
C GLY A 151 1.00 11.66 -33.56
N ASN A 152 0.67 12.92 -33.80
CA ASN A 152 1.61 14.04 -33.70
C ASN A 152 1.19 15.04 -32.60
N ARG A 153 1.90 14.99 -31.49
CA ARG A 153 1.67 15.83 -30.32
C ARG A 153 1.91 17.32 -30.62
N THR A 154 2.96 17.65 -31.36
CA THR A 154 3.25 19.03 -31.76
C THR A 154 2.13 19.63 -32.57
N GLU A 155 1.51 18.86 -33.46
CA GLU A 155 0.35 19.28 -34.24
C GLU A 155 -0.90 19.38 -33.36
N PHE A 156 -1.09 18.44 -32.43
CA PHE A 156 -2.26 18.41 -31.53
C PHE A 156 -2.27 19.58 -30.55
N ILE A 157 -1.18 19.79 -29.83
CA ILE A 157 -1.07 20.86 -28.84
C ILE A 157 -0.82 22.20 -29.50
N GLY A 158 0.01 22.23 -30.54
CA GLY A 158 0.52 23.44 -31.17
C GLY A 158 1.84 23.91 -30.58
N ARG A 159 2.67 24.52 -31.38
CA ARG A 159 3.94 25.10 -30.93
C ARG A 159 3.70 26.17 -29.89
N ASN A 160 4.34 26.11 -28.76
CA ASN A 160 4.15 26.96 -27.59
C ASN A 160 2.71 26.92 -27.02
N GLY A 161 1.92 25.87 -27.35
CA GLY A 161 0.60 25.62 -26.81
C GLY A 161 0.63 24.80 -25.51
N SER A 162 -0.56 24.56 -24.96
CA SER A 162 -0.76 23.75 -23.77
C SER A 162 -1.98 22.83 -23.94
N LEU A 163 -2.10 21.81 -23.11
CA LEU A 163 -3.28 20.95 -23.07
C LEU A 163 -4.54 21.71 -22.61
N ALA A 164 -4.41 22.82 -21.89
CA ALA A 164 -5.56 23.66 -21.54
C ALA A 164 -6.22 24.32 -22.78
N SER A 165 -5.46 24.55 -23.86
CA SER A 165 -5.98 25.14 -25.11
C SER A 165 -5.25 24.58 -26.35
N PRO A 166 -5.39 23.28 -26.65
CA PRO A 166 -4.64 22.64 -27.73
C PRO A 166 -5.14 23.13 -29.10
N ALA A 167 -4.20 23.29 -30.05
CA ALA A 167 -4.50 23.77 -31.42
C ALA A 167 -5.50 22.84 -32.14
N ALA A 168 -5.54 21.54 -31.80
CA ALA A 168 -6.50 20.61 -32.37
C ALA A 168 -7.96 21.00 -32.10
N MET A 169 -8.25 21.68 -30.98
CA MET A 169 -9.61 22.09 -30.63
C MET A 169 -10.11 23.27 -31.48
N ARG A 170 -9.25 23.88 -32.28
CA ARG A 170 -9.63 24.92 -33.28
C ARG A 170 -9.97 24.29 -34.64
N ARG A 171 -9.83 22.98 -34.81
CA ARG A 171 -10.08 22.25 -36.06
C ARG A 171 -11.31 21.37 -35.93
N LYS A 172 -12.01 21.15 -37.03
CA LYS A 172 -13.16 20.23 -37.08
C LYS A 172 -12.75 18.76 -37.11
N ARG A 173 -11.52 18.46 -37.51
CA ARG A 173 -10.99 17.10 -37.68
C ARG A 173 -9.51 17.05 -37.32
N LEU A 174 -9.05 15.92 -36.82
CA LEU A 174 -7.63 15.60 -36.72
C LEU A 174 -7.06 15.29 -38.11
N SER A 175 -5.75 15.44 -38.28
CA SER A 175 -5.08 15.42 -39.58
C SER A 175 -4.96 14.06 -40.24
N GLY A 176 -5.12 12.96 -39.51
CA GLY A 176 -4.79 11.62 -39.98
C GLY A 176 -3.29 11.31 -39.98
N ARG A 177 -2.44 12.19 -39.46
CA ARG A 177 -0.98 12.06 -39.52
C ARG A 177 -0.48 11.08 -38.48
N THR A 178 0.09 9.98 -38.97
CA THR A 178 0.78 8.96 -38.16
C THR A 178 2.13 8.61 -38.82
N GLY A 179 3.00 7.92 -38.13
CA GLY A 179 4.29 7.47 -38.67
C GLY A 179 5.46 7.62 -37.69
N ALA A 180 6.65 7.43 -38.24
CA ALA A 180 7.92 7.64 -37.56
C ALA A 180 8.35 9.10 -37.59
N GLY A 181 9.27 9.51 -36.68
CA GLY A 181 9.88 10.83 -36.67
C GLY A 181 8.92 11.96 -36.28
N LEU A 182 7.80 11.63 -35.63
CA LEU A 182 6.86 12.57 -35.05
C LEU A 182 7.12 12.74 -33.56
N ASP A 183 6.62 13.82 -32.97
CA ASP A 183 6.46 13.94 -31.53
C ASP A 183 5.23 13.09 -31.12
N PRO A 184 5.39 11.91 -30.47
CA PRO A 184 4.35 10.89 -30.44
C PRO A 184 3.22 11.16 -29.47
N CYS A 185 1.99 10.98 -29.94
CA CYS A 185 0.78 10.87 -29.13
C CYS A 185 -0.21 9.89 -29.75
N ALA A 186 -1.24 9.51 -29.03
CA ALA A 186 -2.44 8.92 -29.57
C ALA A 186 -3.60 9.89 -29.37
N ALA A 187 -4.12 10.43 -30.46
CA ALA A 187 -5.31 11.27 -30.42
C ALA A 187 -6.38 10.69 -31.34
N ILE A 188 -7.62 10.58 -30.82
CA ILE A 188 -8.77 10.06 -31.57
C ILE A 188 -9.96 10.99 -31.33
N GLN A 189 -10.60 11.45 -32.40
CA GLN A 189 -11.78 12.32 -32.35
C GLN A 189 -12.95 11.64 -33.06
N THR A 190 -14.14 11.72 -32.46
CA THR A 190 -15.40 11.30 -33.06
C THR A 190 -16.45 12.41 -33.00
N ARG A 191 -17.36 12.47 -33.99
CA ARG A 191 -18.51 13.39 -34.00
C ARG A 191 -19.73 12.73 -33.39
N ILE A 192 -20.53 13.54 -32.73
CA ILE A 192 -21.69 13.11 -31.98
C ILE A 192 -22.85 14.08 -32.26
N GLU A 193 -23.93 13.56 -32.84
CA GLU A 193 -25.18 14.29 -32.96
C GLU A 193 -26.11 13.87 -31.82
N LEU A 194 -26.66 14.86 -31.09
CA LEU A 194 -27.56 14.66 -29.97
C LEU A 194 -28.83 15.45 -30.16
N ALA A 195 -29.96 14.79 -30.37
CA ALA A 195 -31.27 15.43 -30.32
C ALA A 195 -31.56 16.02 -28.92
N ALA A 196 -32.52 16.96 -28.82
CA ALA A 196 -32.95 17.47 -27.52
C ALA A 196 -33.43 16.31 -26.61
N GLY A 197 -32.96 16.25 -25.36
CA GLY A 197 -33.26 15.19 -24.40
C GLY A 197 -32.59 13.85 -24.67
N GLN A 198 -31.79 13.71 -25.73
CA GLN A 198 -31.12 12.46 -26.06
C GLN A 198 -29.90 12.23 -25.16
N THR A 199 -29.70 10.95 -24.78
CA THR A 199 -28.48 10.46 -24.09
C THR A 199 -27.70 9.58 -25.04
N ARG A 200 -26.37 9.69 -25.04
CA ARG A 200 -25.47 8.85 -25.81
C ARG A 200 -24.22 8.50 -25.00
N GLU A 201 -23.76 7.26 -25.15
CA GLU A 201 -22.58 6.71 -24.50
C GLU A 201 -21.50 6.42 -25.53
N ILE A 202 -20.29 6.87 -25.27
CA ILE A 202 -19.10 6.66 -26.10
C ILE A 202 -18.04 6.01 -25.26
N VAL A 203 -17.40 4.96 -25.77
CA VAL A 203 -16.36 4.20 -25.10
C VAL A 203 -15.03 4.41 -25.80
N PHE A 204 -14.03 4.89 -25.07
CA PHE A 204 -12.63 4.81 -25.44
C PHE A 204 -11.97 3.66 -24.69
N VAL A 205 -11.08 2.96 -25.38
CA VAL A 205 -10.18 1.99 -24.76
C VAL A 205 -8.74 2.35 -25.10
N PHE A 206 -7.88 2.27 -24.09
CA PHE A 206 -6.44 2.46 -24.20
C PHE A 206 -5.75 1.28 -23.51
N GLY A 207 -4.82 0.62 -24.20
CA GLY A 207 -4.23 -0.58 -23.66
C GLY A 207 -2.91 -0.96 -24.31
N ALA A 208 -2.32 -2.05 -23.80
CA ALA A 208 -1.09 -2.65 -24.33
C ALA A 208 -1.33 -4.12 -24.66
N ALA A 209 -0.65 -4.62 -25.69
CA ALA A 209 -0.73 -5.99 -26.16
C ALA A 209 0.66 -6.53 -26.49
N ARG A 210 0.79 -7.85 -26.59
CA ARG A 210 2.05 -8.50 -27.00
C ARG A 210 2.37 -8.26 -28.46
N ASP A 211 1.32 -8.19 -29.30
CA ASP A 211 1.41 -7.99 -30.74
C ASP A 211 0.10 -7.41 -31.30
N ASP A 212 0.05 -7.19 -32.62
CA ASP A 212 -1.12 -6.66 -33.33
C ASP A 212 -2.34 -7.56 -33.26
N GLY A 213 -2.14 -8.88 -33.27
CA GLY A 213 -3.23 -9.86 -33.18
C GLY A 213 -3.95 -9.74 -31.85
N GLU A 214 -3.21 -9.69 -30.77
CA GLU A 214 -3.76 -9.51 -29.42
C GLU A 214 -4.40 -8.11 -29.24
N ALA A 215 -3.77 -7.05 -29.78
CA ALA A 215 -4.37 -5.72 -29.78
C ALA A 215 -5.74 -5.69 -30.46
N ARG A 216 -5.85 -6.29 -31.66
CA ARG A 216 -7.14 -6.43 -32.38
C ARG A 216 -8.13 -7.29 -31.59
N HIS A 217 -7.67 -8.37 -30.97
CA HIS A 217 -8.52 -9.20 -30.10
C HIS A 217 -9.08 -8.39 -28.92
N PHE A 218 -8.26 -7.61 -28.23
CA PHE A 218 -8.73 -6.75 -27.14
C PHE A 218 -9.71 -5.67 -27.62
N ILE A 219 -9.47 -5.07 -28.78
CA ILE A 219 -10.39 -4.08 -29.36
C ILE A 219 -11.74 -4.73 -29.71
N GLN A 220 -11.74 -5.93 -30.31
CA GLN A 220 -12.98 -6.66 -30.60
C GLN A 220 -13.74 -7.03 -29.32
N ARG A 221 -13.04 -7.48 -28.31
CA ARG A 221 -13.62 -7.88 -27.03
C ARG A 221 -14.15 -6.68 -26.22
N PHE A 222 -13.42 -5.58 -26.16
CA PHE A 222 -13.67 -4.48 -25.20
C PHE A 222 -14.13 -3.16 -25.85
N GLY A 223 -14.06 -3.02 -27.17
CA GLY A 223 -14.36 -1.76 -27.86
C GLY A 223 -15.83 -1.37 -27.91
N GLY A 224 -16.75 -2.22 -27.41
CA GLY A 224 -18.20 -2.00 -27.43
C GLY A 224 -18.77 -1.51 -26.11
N ARG A 225 -19.99 -0.89 -26.16
CA ARG A 225 -20.67 -0.38 -24.96
C ARG A 225 -21.08 -1.49 -23.99
N ALA A 226 -21.58 -2.62 -24.51
CA ALA A 226 -22.01 -3.75 -23.70
C ALA A 226 -20.82 -4.39 -22.94
N SER A 227 -19.70 -4.60 -23.63
CA SER A 227 -18.49 -5.17 -23.04
C SER A 227 -17.84 -4.20 -22.03
N ALA A 228 -17.90 -2.90 -22.28
CA ALA A 228 -17.43 -1.91 -21.30
C ALA A 228 -18.24 -1.98 -19.99
N ARG A 229 -19.58 -2.08 -20.08
CA ARG A 229 -20.42 -2.25 -18.87
C ARG A 229 -20.11 -3.56 -18.15
N GLN A 230 -20.02 -4.67 -18.89
CA GLN A 230 -19.68 -5.95 -18.30
C GLN A 230 -18.33 -5.92 -17.58
N ALA A 231 -17.33 -5.25 -18.17
CA ALA A 231 -16.03 -5.09 -17.54
C ALA A 231 -16.12 -4.27 -16.22
N LEU A 232 -16.95 -3.22 -16.17
CA LEU A 232 -17.19 -2.46 -14.94
C LEU A 232 -17.92 -3.29 -13.88
N GLU A 233 -18.92 -4.07 -14.27
CA GLU A 233 -19.62 -5.00 -13.38
C GLU A 233 -18.63 -6.01 -12.77
N THR A 234 -17.73 -6.58 -13.58
CA THR A 234 -16.67 -7.49 -13.09
C THR A 234 -15.72 -6.79 -12.09
N VAL A 235 -15.38 -5.51 -12.31
CA VAL A 235 -14.59 -4.72 -11.35
C VAL A 235 -15.34 -4.57 -10.04
N TRP A 236 -16.64 -4.25 -10.07
CA TRP A 236 -17.46 -4.12 -8.86
C TRP A 236 -17.61 -5.45 -8.12
N GLU A 237 -17.88 -6.53 -8.83
CA GLU A 237 -17.98 -7.88 -8.26
C GLU A 237 -16.68 -8.29 -7.56
N HIS A 238 -15.53 -8.06 -8.21
CA HIS A 238 -14.22 -8.37 -7.65
C HIS A 238 -13.98 -7.61 -6.33
N TRP A 239 -14.17 -6.28 -6.33
CA TRP A 239 -13.92 -5.49 -5.13
C TRP A 239 -14.94 -5.76 -4.02
N ASN A 240 -16.22 -5.94 -4.36
CA ASN A 240 -17.24 -6.32 -3.38
C ASN A 240 -16.91 -7.67 -2.74
N HIS A 241 -16.46 -8.64 -3.53
CA HIS A 241 -16.05 -9.94 -2.99
C HIS A 241 -14.81 -9.81 -2.10
N THR A 242 -13.77 -9.14 -2.57
CA THR A 242 -12.50 -9.01 -1.84
C THR A 242 -12.68 -8.23 -0.53
N LEU A 243 -13.28 -7.04 -0.61
CA LEU A 243 -13.46 -6.17 0.56
C LEU A 243 -14.54 -6.66 1.51
N GLY A 244 -15.52 -7.43 1.02
CA GLY A 244 -16.57 -8.02 1.82
C GLY A 244 -16.17 -9.26 2.63
N ALA A 245 -14.87 -9.66 2.61
CA ALA A 245 -14.41 -10.77 3.45
C ALA A 245 -14.50 -10.46 4.96
N VAL A 246 -14.22 -9.20 5.33
CA VAL A 246 -14.43 -8.69 6.69
C VAL A 246 -15.18 -7.37 6.58
N ASN A 247 -16.39 -7.32 7.12
CA ASN A 247 -17.17 -6.09 7.18
C ASN A 247 -17.58 -5.79 8.61
N VAL A 248 -17.32 -4.57 9.07
CA VAL A 248 -17.57 -4.15 10.45
C VAL A 248 -18.63 -3.06 10.52
N ASP A 249 -19.48 -3.14 11.53
CA ASP A 249 -20.48 -2.15 11.86
C ASP A 249 -20.28 -1.74 13.31
N THR A 250 -19.61 -0.59 13.49
CA THR A 250 -19.20 -0.07 14.79
C THR A 250 -19.82 1.31 15.05
N PRO A 251 -19.87 1.78 16.30
CA PRO A 251 -20.28 3.15 16.62
C PRO A 251 -19.42 4.25 16.00
N ASP A 252 -18.22 3.94 15.47
CA ASP A 252 -17.32 4.88 14.78
C ASP A 252 -17.46 4.77 13.25
N PRO A 253 -18.20 5.66 12.57
CA PRO A 253 -18.33 5.65 11.11
C PRO A 253 -17.01 5.86 10.37
N ALA A 254 -16.05 6.58 10.97
CA ALA A 254 -14.75 6.82 10.36
C ALA A 254 -13.90 5.54 10.32
N LEU A 255 -13.99 4.71 11.37
CA LEU A 255 -13.41 3.37 11.36
C LEU A 255 -14.06 2.49 10.29
N ASN A 256 -15.40 2.48 10.23
CA ASN A 256 -16.14 1.64 9.28
C ASN A 256 -15.75 1.93 7.83
N VAL A 257 -15.61 3.21 7.46
CA VAL A 257 -15.19 3.62 6.10
C VAL A 257 -13.81 3.06 5.74
N LEU A 258 -12.88 3.08 6.67
CA LEU A 258 -11.51 2.60 6.45
C LEU A 258 -11.44 1.07 6.42
N ALA A 259 -11.97 0.42 7.45
CA ALA A 259 -11.88 -1.03 7.63
C ALA A 259 -12.64 -1.81 6.54
N ASN A 260 -13.82 -1.30 6.13
CA ASN A 260 -14.68 -1.97 5.15
C ASN A 260 -14.22 -1.79 3.69
N GLY A 261 -13.09 -1.10 3.45
CA GLY A 261 -12.65 -0.95 2.08
C GLY A 261 -11.30 -0.29 1.90
N TRP A 262 -11.15 0.97 2.26
CA TRP A 262 -10.02 1.78 1.84
C TRP A 262 -8.65 1.25 2.25
N LEU A 263 -8.50 0.65 3.43
CA LEU A 263 -7.22 0.10 3.90
C LEU A 263 -6.75 -1.08 3.04
N VAL A 264 -7.64 -2.04 2.78
CA VAL A 264 -7.33 -3.20 1.93
C VAL A 264 -7.20 -2.77 0.47
N TYR A 265 -8.07 -1.86 -0.01
CA TYR A 265 -7.99 -1.33 -1.36
C TYR A 265 -6.64 -0.62 -1.62
N GLN A 266 -6.21 0.25 -0.71
CA GLN A 266 -4.93 0.95 -0.81
C GLN A 266 -3.76 -0.04 -0.84
N THR A 267 -3.78 -1.06 0.03
CA THR A 267 -2.76 -2.10 0.10
C THR A 267 -2.66 -2.88 -1.21
N LEU A 268 -3.79 -3.37 -1.73
CA LEU A 268 -3.79 -4.15 -2.97
C LEU A 268 -3.44 -3.29 -4.19
N SER A 269 -4.16 -2.17 -4.38
CA SER A 269 -4.06 -1.39 -5.62
C SER A 269 -2.73 -0.66 -5.75
N CYS A 270 -2.19 -0.11 -4.65
CA CYS A 270 -0.99 0.71 -4.71
C CYS A 270 0.29 -0.04 -4.38
N ARG A 271 0.25 -0.99 -3.44
CA ARG A 271 1.44 -1.66 -2.97
C ARG A 271 1.74 -2.92 -3.78
N LEU A 272 0.78 -3.80 -3.99
CA LEU A 272 1.00 -5.07 -4.66
C LEU A 272 0.81 -5.00 -6.17
N TRP A 273 -0.22 -4.33 -6.66
CA TRP A 273 -0.50 -4.28 -8.10
C TRP A 273 0.17 -3.11 -8.80
N GLY A 274 -0.10 -1.88 -8.36
CA GLY A 274 0.45 -0.67 -8.98
C GLY A 274 1.91 -0.41 -8.63
N ARG A 275 2.30 -0.71 -7.42
CA ARG A 275 3.62 -0.41 -6.83
C ARG A 275 4.04 1.03 -7.07
N SER A 276 3.09 1.93 -6.95
CA SER A 276 3.26 3.34 -7.26
C SER A 276 2.30 4.21 -6.49
N GLY A 277 2.66 5.47 -6.35
CA GLY A 277 1.82 6.54 -5.87
C GLY A 277 2.13 7.81 -6.65
N TYR A 278 1.47 8.92 -6.31
CA TYR A 278 1.70 10.20 -6.98
C TYR A 278 3.17 10.64 -6.90
N TYR A 279 3.80 10.46 -5.76
CA TYR A 279 5.20 10.85 -5.50
C TYR A 279 6.23 9.86 -6.02
N GLN A 280 5.85 8.62 -6.23
CA GLN A 280 6.74 7.53 -6.64
C GLN A 280 6.07 6.65 -7.69
N SER A 281 6.63 6.65 -8.90
CA SER A 281 6.14 5.85 -10.02
C SER A 281 7.04 4.66 -10.35
N GLY A 282 7.87 4.23 -9.39
CA GLY A 282 8.96 3.29 -9.63
C GLY A 282 8.54 1.90 -10.10
N GLY A 283 7.46 1.36 -9.59
CA GLY A 283 7.01 0.00 -9.94
C GLY A 283 7.89 -1.11 -9.36
N ALA A 284 8.72 -0.80 -8.38
CA ALA A 284 9.55 -1.79 -7.67
C ALA A 284 8.73 -2.62 -6.67
N TYR A 285 9.18 -3.86 -6.42
CA TYR A 285 8.90 -4.59 -5.19
C TYR A 285 9.98 -4.30 -4.17
N GLY A 286 9.61 -4.01 -2.93
CA GLY A 286 10.52 -3.97 -1.79
C GLY A 286 10.40 -5.28 -1.00
N PHE A 287 11.49 -5.91 -0.63
CA PHE A 287 11.44 -7.19 0.07
C PHE A 287 10.71 -7.06 1.42
N ARG A 288 11.10 -6.09 2.21
CA ARG A 288 10.46 -5.72 3.48
C ARG A 288 9.02 -5.27 3.29
N ASP A 289 8.82 -4.38 2.32
CA ASP A 289 7.59 -3.62 2.17
C ASP A 289 6.38 -4.49 1.85
N GLN A 290 6.47 -5.26 0.75
CA GLN A 290 5.34 -6.08 0.30
C GLN A 290 5.09 -7.29 1.19
N LEU A 291 6.10 -7.81 1.90
CA LEU A 291 5.89 -8.86 2.90
C LEU A 291 5.08 -8.34 4.11
N GLN A 292 5.30 -7.10 4.53
CA GLN A 292 4.46 -6.48 5.55
C GLN A 292 3.02 -6.27 5.07
N ASP A 293 2.85 -5.74 3.85
CA ASP A 293 1.53 -5.55 3.24
C ASP A 293 0.76 -6.88 3.11
N THR A 294 1.46 -7.96 2.76
CA THR A 294 0.93 -9.31 2.62
C THR A 294 0.24 -9.81 3.89
N MET A 295 0.74 -9.47 5.06
CA MET A 295 0.16 -9.88 6.33
C MET A 295 -1.24 -9.30 6.59
N ALA A 296 -1.57 -8.17 5.99
CA ALA A 296 -2.90 -7.57 6.08
C ALA A 296 -3.95 -8.29 5.19
N LEU A 297 -3.50 -9.11 4.24
CA LEU A 297 -4.36 -9.76 3.25
C LEU A 297 -4.83 -11.15 3.65
N ILE A 298 -4.40 -11.67 4.78
CA ILE A 298 -4.68 -13.04 5.22
C ILE A 298 -6.19 -13.30 5.35
N HIS A 299 -6.95 -12.30 5.79
CA HIS A 299 -8.41 -12.42 5.92
C HIS A 299 -9.17 -12.30 4.58
N THR A 300 -8.58 -11.62 3.60
CA THR A 300 -9.28 -11.25 2.36
C THR A 300 -8.84 -12.06 1.14
N THR A 301 -7.54 -12.22 0.97
CA THR A 301 -6.91 -12.87 -0.19
C THR A 301 -5.70 -13.72 0.23
N PRO A 302 -5.88 -14.78 1.05
CA PRO A 302 -4.77 -15.58 1.56
C PRO A 302 -3.94 -16.25 0.45
N TRP A 303 -4.55 -16.56 -0.69
CA TRP A 303 -3.82 -17.10 -1.85
C TRP A 303 -2.77 -16.11 -2.38
N LEU A 304 -3.08 -14.81 -2.40
CA LEU A 304 -2.12 -13.78 -2.82
C LEU A 304 -0.98 -13.63 -1.79
N ALA A 305 -1.29 -13.78 -0.50
CA ALA A 305 -0.26 -13.82 0.53
C ALA A 305 0.72 -14.98 0.30
N ARG A 306 0.21 -16.16 -0.04
CA ARG A 306 1.04 -17.33 -0.41
C ARG A 306 1.95 -17.04 -1.61
N ASP A 307 1.39 -16.48 -2.68
CA ASP A 307 2.15 -16.15 -3.87
C ASP A 307 3.27 -15.13 -3.59
N GLN A 308 3.00 -14.16 -2.71
CA GLN A 308 4.02 -13.17 -2.31
C GLN A 308 5.15 -13.80 -1.48
N LEU A 309 4.86 -14.75 -0.59
CA LEU A 309 5.92 -15.47 0.15
C LEU A 309 6.86 -16.21 -0.81
N ILE A 310 6.31 -16.93 -1.78
CA ILE A 310 7.08 -17.65 -2.80
C ILE A 310 7.88 -16.68 -3.68
N LEU A 311 7.26 -15.59 -4.13
CA LEU A 311 7.91 -14.55 -4.92
C LEU A 311 9.13 -13.97 -4.20
N HIS A 312 8.96 -13.57 -2.94
CA HIS A 312 10.03 -12.94 -2.15
C HIS A 312 11.15 -13.92 -1.83
N ALA A 313 10.82 -15.18 -1.48
CA ALA A 313 11.85 -16.21 -1.29
C ALA A 313 12.71 -16.41 -2.53
N GLY A 314 12.14 -16.28 -3.74
CA GLY A 314 12.87 -16.30 -5.02
C GLY A 314 13.82 -15.11 -5.24
N HIS A 315 13.79 -14.10 -4.36
CA HIS A 315 14.69 -12.94 -4.36
C HIS A 315 15.72 -12.97 -3.21
N GLN A 316 15.94 -14.16 -2.61
CA GLN A 316 16.95 -14.41 -1.60
C GLN A 316 18.23 -14.99 -2.22
N PHE A 317 19.39 -14.51 -1.75
CA PHE A 317 20.70 -15.06 -2.10
C PHE A 317 21.06 -16.27 -1.23
N LEU A 318 22.01 -17.07 -1.70
CA LEU A 318 22.45 -18.33 -1.05
C LEU A 318 22.84 -18.18 0.43
N LYS A 319 23.37 -17.01 0.83
CA LYS A 319 23.79 -16.72 2.21
C LYS A 319 22.65 -16.25 3.14
N GLY A 320 21.45 -16.11 2.61
CA GLY A 320 20.27 -15.72 3.39
C GLY A 320 19.94 -14.22 3.35
N ASP A 321 20.82 -13.40 2.80
CA ASP A 321 20.51 -12.01 2.46
C ASP A 321 19.63 -11.90 1.19
N VAL A 322 19.09 -10.73 0.89
CA VAL A 322 18.03 -10.56 -0.12
C VAL A 322 18.27 -9.35 -1.00
N GLN A 323 17.54 -9.26 -2.13
CA GLN A 323 17.40 -7.98 -2.81
C GLN A 323 16.51 -7.05 -1.95
N HIS A 324 17.00 -5.90 -1.61
CA HIS A 324 16.25 -4.88 -0.88
C HIS A 324 15.00 -4.45 -1.65
N TRP A 325 15.15 -4.20 -2.96
CA TRP A 325 14.05 -4.02 -3.89
C TRP A 325 14.46 -4.40 -5.32
N TRP A 326 13.46 -4.70 -6.18
CA TRP A 326 13.69 -5.08 -7.58
C TRP A 326 12.55 -4.64 -8.49
N HIS A 327 12.84 -4.54 -9.78
CA HIS A 327 11.86 -4.23 -10.82
C HIS A 327 11.44 -5.48 -11.59
N PRO A 328 10.15 -5.87 -11.60
CA PRO A 328 9.67 -6.88 -12.52
C PRO A 328 9.59 -6.33 -13.97
N PRO A 329 9.65 -7.16 -15.00
CA PRO A 329 9.74 -8.63 -14.95
C PRO A 329 11.18 -9.16 -14.90
N ASN A 330 12.19 -8.32 -15.08
CA ASN A 330 13.58 -8.76 -15.26
C ASN A 330 14.32 -9.05 -13.95
N GLY A 331 13.78 -8.64 -12.80
CA GLY A 331 14.38 -8.87 -11.49
C GLY A 331 15.61 -7.99 -11.19
N GLN A 332 15.87 -6.98 -12.03
CA GLN A 332 16.94 -6.03 -11.76
C GLN A 332 16.65 -5.23 -10.50
N GLY A 333 17.60 -5.16 -9.57
CA GLY A 333 17.33 -4.57 -8.26
C GLY A 333 18.58 -4.31 -7.45
N VAL A 334 18.39 -3.92 -6.21
CA VAL A 334 19.45 -3.50 -5.29
C VAL A 334 19.70 -4.56 -4.22
N ARG A 335 20.95 -4.90 -4.01
CA ARG A 335 21.44 -5.68 -2.88
C ARG A 335 22.10 -4.74 -1.88
N THR A 336 21.79 -4.91 -0.57
CA THR A 336 22.23 -4.01 0.51
C THR A 336 22.71 -4.79 1.72
N HIS A 337 23.26 -4.08 2.71
CA HIS A 337 23.52 -4.60 4.05
C HIS A 337 22.39 -4.27 5.05
N PHE A 338 21.16 -3.98 4.61
CA PHE A 338 20.03 -3.79 5.52
C PHE A 338 19.78 -5.05 6.35
N SER A 339 19.57 -4.86 7.63
CA SER A 339 19.62 -5.94 8.60
C SER A 339 18.27 -6.57 8.92
N ASP A 340 17.17 -5.95 8.54
CA ASP A 340 15.81 -6.43 8.81
C ASP A 340 15.12 -7.06 7.59
N ASP A 341 15.50 -6.68 6.36
CA ASP A 341 14.82 -7.10 5.13
C ASP A 341 14.50 -8.59 5.11
N TYR A 342 15.51 -9.42 5.27
CA TYR A 342 15.38 -10.88 5.19
C TYR A 342 14.57 -11.50 6.33
N LEU A 343 14.44 -10.81 7.47
CA LEU A 343 13.67 -11.31 8.63
C LEU A 343 12.16 -11.19 8.42
N TRP A 344 11.71 -10.36 7.48
CA TRP A 344 10.29 -10.27 7.16
C TRP A 344 9.74 -11.52 6.48
N LEU A 345 10.60 -12.33 5.81
CA LEU A 345 10.17 -13.58 5.19
C LEU A 345 9.74 -14.62 6.23
N PRO A 346 10.56 -15.02 7.23
CA PRO A 346 10.12 -15.95 8.26
C PRO A 346 8.96 -15.39 9.09
N TYR A 347 8.93 -14.08 9.38
CA TYR A 347 7.83 -13.46 10.12
C TYR A 347 6.49 -13.58 9.40
N ALA A 348 6.45 -13.19 8.12
CA ALA A 348 5.23 -13.29 7.30
C ALA A 348 4.83 -14.75 7.06
N THR A 349 5.79 -15.65 6.88
CA THR A 349 5.55 -17.10 6.70
C THR A 349 4.91 -17.71 7.95
N CYS A 350 5.46 -17.44 9.15
CA CYS A 350 4.87 -17.92 10.40
C CYS A 350 3.43 -17.44 10.55
N ARG A 351 3.20 -16.15 10.32
CA ARG A 351 1.85 -15.59 10.41
C ARG A 351 0.89 -16.20 9.39
N TYR A 352 1.32 -16.41 8.15
CA TYR A 352 0.51 -17.05 7.12
C TYR A 352 0.11 -18.50 7.53
N VAL A 353 1.08 -19.30 7.96
CA VAL A 353 0.84 -20.68 8.38
C VAL A 353 -0.07 -20.74 9.61
N GLN A 354 0.17 -19.89 10.63
CA GLN A 354 -0.66 -19.82 11.82
C GLN A 354 -2.11 -19.46 11.52
N ALA A 355 -2.33 -18.56 10.57
CA ALA A 355 -3.67 -18.11 10.22
C ALA A 355 -4.41 -19.08 9.28
N THR A 356 -3.72 -19.68 8.31
CA THR A 356 -4.37 -20.46 7.25
C THR A 356 -4.28 -21.98 7.45
N GLY A 357 -3.31 -22.46 8.25
CA GLY A 357 -3.00 -23.88 8.37
C GLY A 357 -2.32 -24.49 7.15
N ASP A 358 -2.00 -23.69 6.12
CA ASP A 358 -1.29 -24.16 4.92
C ASP A 358 0.20 -24.41 5.21
N THR A 359 0.48 -25.56 5.82
CA THR A 359 1.86 -26.04 6.02
C THR A 359 2.53 -26.47 4.73
N GLY A 360 1.75 -26.75 3.66
CA GLY A 360 2.28 -27.16 2.36
C GLY A 360 3.12 -26.08 1.68
N VAL A 361 2.88 -24.81 1.98
CA VAL A 361 3.70 -23.70 1.47
C VAL A 361 5.18 -23.85 1.88
N LEU A 362 5.44 -24.44 3.05
CA LEU A 362 6.80 -24.64 3.58
C LEU A 362 7.65 -25.62 2.75
N ASP A 363 6.99 -26.49 1.97
CA ASP A 363 7.65 -27.49 1.13
C ASP A 363 7.83 -27.02 -0.33
N GLU A 364 7.33 -25.82 -0.67
CA GLU A 364 7.52 -25.25 -2.02
C GLU A 364 9.00 -25.07 -2.33
N SER A 365 9.42 -25.64 -3.47
CA SER A 365 10.80 -25.58 -3.92
C SER A 365 11.07 -24.31 -4.69
N ILE A 366 11.95 -23.46 -4.16
CA ILE A 366 12.22 -22.13 -4.68
C ILE A 366 13.73 -22.00 -4.92
N HIS A 367 14.11 -21.43 -6.09
CA HIS A 367 15.50 -21.19 -6.42
C HIS A 367 16.02 -19.92 -5.74
N PHE A 368 17.26 -19.95 -5.30
CA PHE A 368 17.98 -18.77 -4.83
C PHE A 368 18.44 -17.87 -5.98
N LEU A 369 18.96 -16.70 -5.63
CA LEU A 369 19.68 -15.83 -6.52
C LEU A 369 21.21 -16.05 -6.40
N GLU A 370 21.89 -15.89 -7.53
CA GLU A 370 23.35 -15.75 -7.61
C GLU A 370 23.73 -14.35 -8.10
N GLY A 371 24.64 -13.74 -7.38
CA GLY A 371 25.21 -12.44 -7.70
C GLY A 371 26.45 -12.20 -6.84
N ARG A 372 27.25 -11.21 -7.21
CA ARG A 372 28.42 -10.87 -6.38
C ARG A 372 27.98 -10.43 -4.98
N GLU A 373 28.82 -10.70 -4.02
CA GLU A 373 28.64 -10.16 -2.67
C GLU A 373 28.96 -8.67 -2.64
N LEU A 374 28.35 -7.96 -1.69
CA LEU A 374 28.74 -6.59 -1.36
C LEU A 374 30.14 -6.59 -0.74
N TYR A 375 30.97 -5.67 -1.15
CA TYR A 375 32.21 -5.38 -0.42
C TYR A 375 31.86 -4.68 0.91
N ALA A 376 32.76 -4.78 1.88
CA ALA A 376 32.51 -4.20 3.21
C ALA A 376 32.31 -2.67 3.19
N GLU A 377 32.89 -2.01 2.19
CA GLU A 377 32.83 -0.56 2.03
C GLU A 377 31.65 -0.09 1.17
N GLU A 378 30.90 -1.03 0.55
CA GLU A 378 29.73 -0.73 -0.27
C GLU A 378 28.45 -0.75 0.58
N GLU A 379 27.65 0.30 0.47
CA GLU A 379 26.31 0.33 1.05
C GLU A 379 25.33 -0.51 0.23
N ALA A 380 25.40 -0.41 -1.09
CA ALA A 380 24.51 -1.07 -2.02
C ALA A 380 25.11 -1.19 -3.42
N TYR A 381 24.60 -2.12 -4.21
CA TYR A 381 24.79 -2.08 -5.66
C TYR A 381 23.52 -2.50 -6.41
N TYR A 382 23.35 -1.96 -7.62
CA TYR A 382 22.24 -2.23 -8.50
C TYR A 382 22.68 -3.15 -9.63
N ASP A 383 22.05 -4.34 -9.74
CA ASP A 383 22.40 -5.34 -10.75
C ASP A 383 21.19 -6.23 -11.10
N GLN A 384 21.39 -7.10 -12.06
CA GLN A 384 20.46 -8.15 -12.44
C GLN A 384 21.06 -9.52 -12.04
N PRO A 385 20.74 -10.03 -10.84
CA PRO A 385 21.25 -11.33 -10.41
C PRO A 385 20.68 -12.45 -11.28
N GLN A 386 21.37 -13.58 -11.29
CA GLN A 386 20.92 -14.77 -12.00
C GLN A 386 20.19 -15.71 -11.06
N ARG A 387 19.30 -16.50 -11.61
CA ARG A 387 18.67 -17.59 -10.88
C ARG A 387 19.69 -18.67 -10.63
N SER A 388 19.92 -19.04 -9.37
CA SER A 388 20.83 -20.15 -8.99
C SER A 388 20.26 -21.49 -9.44
N PRO A 389 21.11 -22.47 -9.80
CA PRO A 389 20.71 -23.85 -9.93
C PRO A 389 20.26 -24.46 -8.59
N GLU A 390 20.74 -23.93 -7.45
CA GLU A 390 20.33 -24.39 -6.13
C GLU A 390 18.91 -23.90 -5.81
N ALA A 391 18.06 -24.84 -5.37
CA ALA A 391 16.73 -24.58 -4.86
C ALA A 391 16.55 -25.26 -3.51
N ALA A 392 15.73 -24.66 -2.67
CA ALA A 392 15.37 -25.24 -1.38
C ALA A 392 13.89 -24.98 -1.06
N SER A 393 13.40 -25.60 0.00
CA SER A 393 12.05 -25.33 0.49
C SER A 393 11.92 -23.93 1.07
N LEU A 394 10.69 -23.37 1.07
CA LEU A 394 10.44 -22.09 1.75
C LEU A 394 10.90 -22.13 3.22
N TYR A 395 10.75 -23.28 3.88
CA TYR A 395 11.25 -23.47 5.23
C TYR A 395 12.76 -23.21 5.32
N GLU A 396 13.56 -23.78 4.42
CA GLU A 396 15.01 -23.56 4.38
C GLU A 396 15.38 -22.12 4.05
N HIS A 397 14.61 -21.43 3.18
CA HIS A 397 14.79 -20.00 2.95
C HIS A 397 14.62 -19.20 4.24
N CYS A 398 13.60 -19.51 5.04
CA CYS A 398 13.39 -18.89 6.35
C CYS A 398 14.51 -19.21 7.34
N VAL A 399 14.97 -20.46 7.38
CA VAL A 399 16.11 -20.89 8.23
C VAL A 399 17.37 -20.10 7.89
N ARG A 400 17.69 -19.95 6.59
CA ARG A 400 18.86 -19.16 6.14
C ARG A 400 18.71 -17.69 6.50
N ALA A 401 17.52 -17.10 6.35
CA ALA A 401 17.25 -15.73 6.75
C ALA A 401 17.51 -15.50 8.25
N LEU A 402 16.97 -16.39 9.10
CA LEU A 402 17.19 -16.32 10.55
C LEU A 402 18.66 -16.50 10.93
N LYS A 403 19.35 -17.52 10.37
CA LYS A 403 20.79 -17.72 10.60
C LYS A 403 21.61 -16.50 10.16
N HIS A 404 21.25 -15.86 9.05
CA HIS A 404 21.92 -14.64 8.58
C HIS A 404 21.72 -13.48 9.56
N GLY A 405 20.59 -13.39 10.26
CA GLY A 405 20.29 -12.39 11.29
C GLY A 405 21.01 -12.59 12.63
N LEU A 406 21.58 -13.77 12.89
CA LEU A 406 22.30 -14.08 14.14
C LEU A 406 23.74 -13.55 14.10
N ARG A 407 23.92 -12.25 13.85
CA ARG A 407 25.21 -11.54 13.86
C ARG A 407 25.13 -10.41 14.87
N PHE A 408 26.02 -10.49 15.87
CA PHE A 408 25.94 -9.61 17.04
C PHE A 408 27.20 -8.75 17.19
N GLY A 409 27.03 -7.54 17.74
CA GLY A 409 28.10 -6.62 18.06
C GLY A 409 28.60 -6.73 19.50
N ALA A 410 29.25 -5.67 19.98
CA ALA A 410 29.90 -5.63 21.29
C ALA A 410 28.93 -5.72 22.49
N HIS A 411 27.70 -5.27 22.32
CA HIS A 411 26.63 -5.35 23.32
C HIS A 411 25.81 -6.63 23.19
N HIS A 412 26.21 -7.57 22.31
CA HIS A 412 25.48 -8.78 21.98
C HIS A 412 24.07 -8.52 21.46
N LEU A 413 23.88 -7.37 20.75
CA LEU A 413 22.69 -7.00 20.01
C LEU A 413 22.93 -7.20 18.50
N PRO A 414 21.88 -7.37 17.68
CA PRO A 414 22.06 -7.57 16.25
C PRO A 414 22.72 -6.38 15.56
N LEU A 415 23.65 -6.67 14.64
CA LEU A 415 24.30 -5.65 13.82
C LEU A 415 23.30 -4.94 12.93
N MET A 416 23.39 -3.61 12.86
CA MET A 416 22.49 -2.76 12.11
C MET A 416 22.81 -2.71 10.60
N GLY A 417 24.08 -2.95 10.23
CA GLY A 417 24.51 -2.82 8.84
C GLY A 417 24.34 -1.39 8.31
N CYS A 418 23.91 -1.26 7.06
CA CYS A 418 23.60 0.04 6.46
C CYS A 418 22.18 0.53 6.76
N GLY A 419 21.54 0.03 7.82
CA GLY A 419 20.23 0.38 8.30
C GLY A 419 19.41 -0.84 8.74
N ASP A 420 18.37 -0.56 9.48
CA ASP A 420 17.30 -1.49 9.81
C ASP A 420 15.99 -1.01 9.14
N TRP A 421 14.81 -1.16 9.78
CA TRP A 421 13.56 -0.63 9.24
C TRP A 421 13.62 0.86 8.87
N ASN A 422 14.47 1.64 9.55
CA ASN A 422 14.73 3.03 9.20
C ASN A 422 15.96 3.13 8.28
N ASP A 423 15.71 3.15 6.97
CA ASP A 423 16.74 3.28 5.94
C ASP A 423 17.59 4.55 6.11
N GLY A 424 17.01 5.59 6.71
CA GLY A 424 17.67 6.88 6.93
C GLY A 424 18.80 6.86 7.96
N MET A 425 18.92 5.78 8.73
CA MET A 425 19.97 5.59 9.73
C MET A 425 21.19 4.82 9.17
N ASN A 426 21.51 5.03 7.91
CA ASN A 426 22.50 4.24 7.16
C ASN A 426 23.96 4.42 7.61
N LEU A 427 24.26 5.36 8.49
CA LEU A 427 25.62 5.56 9.01
C LEU A 427 25.80 5.04 10.44
N VAL A 428 24.76 4.55 11.13
CA VAL A 428 24.87 4.06 12.52
C VAL A 428 25.74 2.80 12.61
N GLY A 429 25.60 1.87 11.68
CA GLY A 429 26.38 0.63 11.62
C GLY A 429 27.20 0.48 10.34
N ARG A 430 27.63 1.59 9.75
CA ARG A 430 28.36 1.63 8.47
C ARG A 430 29.65 0.80 8.46
N ASP A 431 30.39 0.80 9.58
CA ASP A 431 31.66 0.06 9.72
C ASP A 431 31.44 -1.39 10.20
N GLY A 432 30.20 -1.86 10.23
CA GLY A 432 29.80 -3.23 10.55
C GLY A 432 29.86 -3.59 12.03
N LYS A 433 29.81 -2.61 12.94
CA LYS A 433 29.85 -2.80 14.40
C LYS A 433 28.60 -2.25 15.10
N GLY A 434 27.94 -1.25 14.51
CA GLY A 434 26.75 -0.65 15.08
C GLY A 434 25.60 -1.64 15.25
N GLU A 435 24.80 -1.46 16.31
CA GLU A 435 23.80 -2.43 16.77
C GLU A 435 22.44 -1.78 16.87
N SER A 436 21.36 -2.52 16.52
CA SER A 436 19.98 -2.05 16.61
C SER A 436 19.21 -2.73 17.74
N VAL A 437 18.63 -1.93 18.63
CA VAL A 437 17.75 -2.40 19.71
C VAL A 437 16.37 -2.77 19.17
N TRP A 438 15.84 -2.00 18.21
CA TRP A 438 14.58 -2.34 17.56
C TRP A 438 14.67 -3.70 16.85
N LEU A 439 15.74 -3.91 16.07
CA LEU A 439 15.97 -5.17 15.39
C LEU A 439 16.09 -6.35 16.36
N ALA A 440 16.66 -6.10 17.55
CA ALA A 440 16.75 -7.13 18.58
C ALA A 440 15.35 -7.60 19.04
N TRP A 441 14.42 -6.70 19.28
CA TRP A 441 13.03 -7.06 19.59
C TRP A 441 12.35 -7.80 18.44
N PHE A 442 12.55 -7.32 17.21
CA PHE A 442 12.00 -7.98 16.01
C PHE A 442 12.56 -9.39 15.82
N LEU A 443 13.85 -9.58 16.08
CA LEU A 443 14.48 -10.89 16.00
C LEU A 443 13.99 -11.83 17.12
N VAL A 444 13.75 -11.33 18.34
CA VAL A 444 13.13 -12.11 19.43
C VAL A 444 11.79 -12.69 18.98
N GLU A 445 10.90 -11.84 18.44
CA GLU A 445 9.57 -12.27 17.95
C GLU A 445 9.70 -13.31 16.83
N ASN A 446 10.58 -13.08 15.86
CA ASN A 446 10.83 -14.01 14.76
C ASN A 446 11.28 -15.38 15.28
N LEU A 447 12.26 -15.40 16.16
CA LEU A 447 12.83 -16.65 16.70
C LEU A 447 11.78 -17.44 17.49
N GLU A 448 10.93 -16.77 18.27
CA GLU A 448 9.88 -17.45 19.04
C GLU A 448 8.79 -18.03 18.17
N LEU A 449 8.30 -17.27 17.19
CA LEU A 449 7.32 -17.75 16.23
C LEU A 449 7.86 -18.93 15.44
N PHE A 450 9.10 -18.81 14.95
CA PHE A 450 9.71 -19.87 14.14
C PHE A 450 10.10 -21.11 14.94
N ALA A 451 10.44 -20.97 16.23
CA ALA A 451 10.65 -22.11 17.10
C ALA A 451 9.40 -23.01 17.21
N GLY A 452 8.21 -22.40 17.22
CA GLY A 452 6.93 -23.13 17.14
C GLY A 452 6.83 -23.92 15.84
N LEU A 453 7.02 -23.23 14.71
CA LEU A 453 6.93 -23.82 13.37
C LEU A 453 7.96 -24.95 13.15
N ALA A 454 9.19 -24.79 13.68
CA ALA A 454 10.23 -25.80 13.59
C ALA A 454 9.87 -27.06 14.40
N ARG A 455 9.29 -26.92 15.61
CA ARG A 455 8.78 -28.07 16.40
C ARG A 455 7.68 -28.83 15.64
N ASP A 456 6.75 -28.11 15.03
CA ASP A 456 5.65 -28.72 14.26
C ASP A 456 6.18 -29.51 13.05
N ARG A 457 7.34 -29.12 12.52
CA ARG A 457 8.06 -29.84 11.46
C ARG A 457 9.03 -30.92 11.96
N ALA A 458 9.08 -31.14 13.26
CA ALA A 458 10.03 -32.05 13.92
C ALA A 458 11.52 -31.67 13.74
N ASP A 459 11.82 -30.40 13.43
CA ASP A 459 13.17 -29.84 13.45
C ASP A 459 13.50 -29.31 14.86
N GLN A 460 13.73 -30.28 15.75
CA GLN A 460 13.95 -30.01 17.17
C GLN A 460 15.24 -29.20 17.41
N GLU A 461 16.29 -29.47 16.64
CA GLU A 461 17.59 -28.82 16.78
C GLU A 461 17.46 -27.31 16.50
N PHE A 462 16.79 -26.94 15.39
CA PHE A 462 16.61 -25.53 15.04
C PHE A 462 15.61 -24.85 15.98
N ALA A 463 14.57 -25.54 16.43
CA ALA A 463 13.63 -25.02 17.42
C ALA A 463 14.31 -24.67 18.76
N GLU A 464 15.22 -25.51 19.24
CA GLU A 464 16.01 -25.28 20.44
C GLU A 464 16.99 -24.09 20.25
N LEU A 465 17.65 -24.02 19.10
CA LEU A 465 18.52 -22.90 18.74
C LEU A 465 17.73 -21.58 18.81
N CYS A 466 16.58 -21.52 18.13
CA CYS A 466 15.72 -20.31 18.12
C CYS A 466 15.30 -19.92 19.54
N SER A 467 14.82 -20.85 20.34
CA SER A 467 14.37 -20.59 21.70
C SER A 467 15.51 -20.09 22.59
N ALA A 468 16.70 -20.70 22.48
CA ALA A 468 17.88 -20.32 23.25
C ALA A 468 18.37 -18.90 22.85
N GLN A 469 18.43 -18.61 21.53
CA GLN A 469 18.84 -17.30 21.04
C GLN A 469 17.84 -16.20 21.44
N ALA A 470 16.54 -16.47 21.37
CA ALA A 470 15.51 -15.51 21.82
C ALA A 470 15.66 -15.18 23.32
N ALA A 471 15.84 -16.19 24.16
CA ALA A 471 16.03 -16.00 25.60
C ALA A 471 17.31 -15.21 25.92
N GLN A 472 18.43 -15.54 25.27
CA GLN A 472 19.69 -14.81 25.43
C GLN A 472 19.56 -13.36 24.98
N LEU A 473 18.90 -13.13 23.84
CA LEU A 473 18.74 -11.80 23.27
C LEU A 473 17.87 -10.91 24.17
N ARG A 474 16.79 -11.44 24.75
CA ARG A 474 16.01 -10.69 25.77
C ARG A 474 16.90 -10.28 26.95
N SER A 475 17.70 -11.19 27.47
CA SER A 475 18.61 -10.86 28.56
C SER A 475 19.61 -9.75 28.18
N ASN A 476 20.14 -9.80 26.96
CA ASN A 476 21.08 -8.81 26.45
C ASN A 476 20.41 -7.45 26.31
N ILE A 477 19.19 -7.38 25.75
CA ILE A 477 18.45 -6.12 25.59
C ILE A 477 18.19 -5.49 26.97
N GLU A 478 17.71 -6.27 27.94
CA GLU A 478 17.41 -5.78 29.29
C GLU A 478 18.67 -5.30 30.02
N ALA A 479 19.82 -5.91 29.76
CA ALA A 479 21.09 -5.53 30.38
C ALA A 479 21.76 -4.32 29.71
N GLN A 480 21.68 -4.21 28.39
CA GLN A 480 22.48 -3.26 27.60
C GLN A 480 21.66 -2.08 27.07
N ALA A 481 20.38 -2.29 26.71
CA ALA A 481 19.60 -1.26 26.04
C ALA A 481 18.74 -0.37 26.95
N TRP A 482 18.58 -0.72 28.24
CA TRP A 482 17.78 0.07 29.17
C TRP A 482 18.48 1.38 29.58
N ASP A 483 17.85 2.53 29.35
CA ASP A 483 18.38 3.88 29.64
C ASP A 483 17.78 4.52 30.92
N GLY A 484 17.24 3.69 31.82
CA GLY A 484 16.64 4.14 33.09
C GLY A 484 15.16 4.44 33.03
N ALA A 485 14.63 4.90 31.91
CA ALA A 485 13.21 5.20 31.69
C ALA A 485 12.61 4.63 30.39
N TRP A 486 13.44 4.30 29.44
CA TRP A 486 13.05 3.69 28.15
C TRP A 486 14.21 2.89 27.57
N TYR A 487 13.99 2.16 26.47
CA TYR A 487 15.03 1.43 25.74
C TYR A 487 15.71 2.36 24.71
N ARG A 488 17.03 2.27 24.59
CA ARG A 488 17.80 2.93 23.54
C ARG A 488 17.35 2.50 22.15
N ARG A 489 17.67 3.30 21.14
CA ARG A 489 17.37 2.99 19.75
C ARG A 489 18.42 2.08 19.11
N ALA A 490 19.70 2.43 19.34
CA ALA A 490 20.83 1.78 18.70
C ALA A 490 22.16 2.14 19.40
N TYR A 491 23.23 1.53 18.91
CA TYR A 491 24.62 1.94 19.19
C TYR A 491 25.32 2.17 17.87
N PHE A 492 26.07 3.27 17.78
CA PHE A 492 26.97 3.54 16.65
C PHE A 492 28.15 2.57 16.64
N ASP A 493 28.90 2.56 15.52
CA ASP A 493 30.11 1.73 15.34
C ASP A 493 31.19 1.96 16.42
N ASP A 494 31.25 3.16 17.01
CA ASP A 494 32.17 3.53 18.10
C ASP A 494 31.62 3.22 19.51
N GLY A 495 30.42 2.67 19.60
CA GLY A 495 29.71 2.36 20.85
C GLY A 495 28.92 3.53 21.44
N THR A 496 28.85 4.68 20.78
CA THR A 496 28.01 5.81 21.20
C THR A 496 26.54 5.39 21.17
N PRO A 497 25.76 5.58 22.27
CA PRO A 497 24.35 5.22 22.28
C PRO A 497 23.51 6.22 21.47
N LEU A 498 22.43 5.73 20.84
CA LEU A 498 21.39 6.50 20.20
C LEU A 498 20.05 6.19 20.86
N GLY A 499 19.17 7.19 21.01
CA GLY A 499 17.91 7.02 21.72
C GLY A 499 18.08 7.02 23.24
N SER A 500 19.13 7.69 23.74
CA SER A 500 19.49 7.81 25.15
C SER A 500 19.19 9.22 25.67
N SER A 501 18.82 9.31 26.95
CA SER A 501 18.68 10.58 27.64
C SER A 501 19.96 11.43 27.66
N SER A 502 21.11 10.83 27.37
CA SER A 502 22.40 11.51 27.26
C SER A 502 22.63 12.17 25.89
N ASN A 503 21.80 11.87 24.88
CA ASN A 503 21.92 12.48 23.57
C ASN A 503 21.32 13.90 23.54
N ASP A 504 21.86 14.79 22.73
CA ASP A 504 21.26 16.11 22.48
C ASP A 504 20.05 16.02 21.55
N GLU A 505 20.08 15.11 20.57
CA GLU A 505 19.05 14.82 19.59
C GLU A 505 18.71 13.32 19.61
N CYS A 506 17.51 12.95 19.20
CA CYS A 506 17.01 11.58 19.27
C CYS A 506 17.21 10.94 20.66
N GLN A 507 16.72 11.61 21.71
CA GLN A 507 16.81 11.07 23.06
C GLN A 507 15.90 9.86 23.26
N ILE A 508 14.78 9.82 22.55
CA ILE A 508 13.82 8.72 22.56
C ILE A 508 13.31 8.45 21.14
N ASP A 509 13.13 7.19 20.82
CA ASP A 509 12.54 6.71 19.58
C ASP A 509 11.37 5.75 19.89
N SER A 510 10.26 5.86 19.17
CA SER A 510 9.02 5.12 19.48
C SER A 510 9.11 3.62 19.19
N ILE A 511 9.89 3.21 18.16
CA ILE A 511 9.82 1.81 17.70
C ILE A 511 10.50 0.83 18.65
N SER A 512 11.58 1.22 19.32
CA SER A 512 12.22 0.38 20.33
C SER A 512 11.29 0.11 21.52
N GLN A 513 10.48 1.10 21.91
CA GLN A 513 9.52 0.98 23.00
C GLN A 513 8.31 0.13 22.58
N SER A 514 7.73 0.44 21.42
CA SER A 514 6.56 -0.27 20.90
C SER A 514 6.83 -1.75 20.68
N TRP A 515 8.01 -2.08 20.15
CA TRP A 515 8.37 -3.47 19.87
C TRP A 515 8.80 -4.26 21.10
N ALA A 516 9.22 -3.61 22.22
CA ALA A 516 9.36 -4.28 23.51
C ALA A 516 8.02 -4.89 23.98
N VAL A 517 6.89 -4.25 23.63
CA VAL A 517 5.54 -4.76 23.91
C VAL A 517 5.06 -5.74 22.82
N ILE A 518 5.17 -5.36 21.53
CA ILE A 518 4.67 -6.15 20.39
C ILE A 518 5.32 -7.53 20.37
N SER A 519 6.63 -7.62 20.57
CA SER A 519 7.37 -8.88 20.65
C SER A 519 7.07 -9.69 21.91
N LYS A 520 6.36 -9.09 22.90
CA LYS A 520 6.17 -9.68 24.24
C LYS A 520 7.48 -10.01 24.95
N GLY A 521 8.60 -9.47 24.45
CA GLY A 521 9.96 -9.78 24.91
C GLY A 521 10.42 -8.91 26.07
N GLY A 522 9.92 -7.70 26.20
CA GLY A 522 10.33 -6.75 27.23
C GLY A 522 9.84 -7.11 28.63
N ASP A 523 10.63 -6.75 29.66
CA ASP A 523 10.17 -6.81 31.05
C ASP A 523 8.86 -5.99 31.19
N PRO A 524 7.77 -6.54 31.72
CA PRO A 524 6.46 -5.90 31.73
C PRO A 524 6.44 -4.54 32.45
N LEU A 525 7.26 -4.34 33.47
CA LEU A 525 7.33 -3.06 34.22
C LEU A 525 8.11 -2.03 33.39
N ARG A 526 9.25 -2.40 32.82
CA ARG A 526 10.07 -1.54 31.95
C ARG A 526 9.33 -1.19 30.66
N ALA A 527 8.69 -2.14 30.02
CA ALA A 527 7.88 -1.92 28.83
C ALA A 527 6.75 -0.89 29.11
N ARG A 528 6.05 -1.02 30.24
CA ARG A 528 5.02 -0.04 30.66
C ARG A 528 5.61 1.33 30.95
N GLN A 529 6.78 1.40 31.61
CA GLN A 529 7.49 2.65 31.88
C GLN A 529 7.95 3.30 30.56
N ALA A 530 8.50 2.53 29.63
CA ALA A 530 8.92 3.00 28.32
C ALA A 530 7.76 3.57 27.49
N MET A 531 6.61 2.87 27.48
CA MET A 531 5.41 3.37 26.80
C MET A 531 4.83 4.62 27.48
N THR A 532 4.97 4.77 28.80
CA THR A 532 4.63 6.03 29.51
C THR A 532 5.53 7.18 29.03
N ALA A 533 6.82 6.93 28.82
CA ALA A 533 7.74 7.93 28.27
C ALA A 533 7.36 8.30 26.81
N VAL A 534 6.93 7.34 25.99
CA VAL A 534 6.40 7.60 24.64
C VAL A 534 5.19 8.54 24.71
N ASP A 535 4.20 8.23 25.55
CA ASP A 535 3.02 9.08 25.73
C ASP A 535 3.38 10.52 26.12
N GLN A 536 4.31 10.68 27.06
CA GLN A 536 4.71 12.00 27.56
C GLN A 536 5.56 12.80 26.58
N ARG A 537 6.43 12.14 25.82
CA ARG A 537 7.44 12.80 25.00
C ARG A 537 7.13 12.84 23.50
N LEU A 538 6.48 11.81 22.96
CA LEU A 538 6.25 11.66 21.53
C LEU A 538 4.81 11.95 21.10
N VAL A 539 3.83 11.81 22.00
CA VAL A 539 2.44 12.14 21.67
C VAL A 539 2.21 13.65 21.85
N ARG A 540 2.11 14.35 20.74
CA ARG A 540 1.88 15.80 20.69
C ARG A 540 0.40 16.08 20.47
N ARG A 541 -0.37 16.14 21.55
CA ARG A 541 -1.83 16.36 21.51
C ARG A 541 -2.19 17.72 20.95
N ASP A 542 -1.36 18.74 21.21
CA ASP A 542 -1.48 20.10 20.67
C ASP A 542 -1.33 20.15 19.13
N LYS A 543 -0.51 19.25 18.57
CA LYS A 543 -0.26 19.11 17.14
C LYS A 543 -1.08 18.00 16.47
N GLN A 544 -1.75 17.17 17.28
CA GLN A 544 -2.50 15.98 16.84
C GLN A 544 -1.63 14.98 16.06
N ILE A 545 -0.42 14.69 16.56
CA ILE A 545 0.53 13.74 15.96
C ILE A 545 1.21 12.88 17.02
N ILE A 546 1.70 11.72 16.58
CA ILE A 546 2.59 10.82 17.33
C ILE A 546 3.95 10.84 16.63
N GLN A 547 4.95 11.49 17.23
CA GLN A 547 6.28 11.61 16.65
C GLN A 547 7.04 10.29 16.65
N LEU A 548 7.89 10.07 15.64
CA LEU A 548 8.77 8.90 15.61
C LEU A 548 9.87 9.01 16.68
N LEU A 549 10.52 10.15 16.77
CA LEU A 549 11.63 10.43 17.69
C LEU A 549 11.61 11.89 18.18
N ASP A 550 12.30 12.16 19.28
CA ASP A 550 12.41 13.51 19.88
C ASP A 550 13.70 13.65 20.69
N PRO A 551 14.40 14.81 20.62
CA PRO A 551 14.32 15.85 19.59
C PRO A 551 14.71 15.35 18.19
N PRO A 552 14.23 15.99 17.10
CA PRO A 552 14.69 15.68 15.75
C PRO A 552 16.19 15.94 15.57
N PHE A 553 16.82 15.26 14.61
CA PHE A 553 18.18 15.57 14.17
C PHE A 553 18.24 16.91 13.45
N ASP A 554 19.19 17.77 13.80
CA ASP A 554 19.39 19.10 13.21
C ASP A 554 20.87 19.51 13.23
N THR A 555 21.39 19.89 14.39
CA THR A 555 22.68 20.55 14.54
C THR A 555 23.70 19.81 15.40
N SER A 556 23.31 18.73 16.06
CA SER A 556 24.24 17.93 16.86
C SER A 556 25.35 17.28 16.01
N ASP A 557 26.43 16.85 16.64
CA ASP A 557 27.52 16.13 16.00
C ASP A 557 27.18 14.67 15.67
N LEU A 558 25.96 14.20 16.00
CA LEU A 558 25.49 12.86 15.65
C LEU A 558 25.26 12.75 14.13
N GLU A 559 25.84 11.72 13.54
CA GLU A 559 25.71 11.44 12.10
C GLU A 559 25.02 10.09 11.86
N PRO A 560 23.66 10.03 12.05
CA PRO A 560 22.93 8.79 11.90
C PRO A 560 22.76 8.34 10.44
N GLY A 561 22.94 9.28 9.49
CA GLY A 561 22.74 9.06 8.07
C GLY A 561 21.80 10.08 7.44
N TYR A 562 21.21 9.72 6.28
CA TYR A 562 20.41 10.68 5.51
C TYR A 562 19.08 11.07 6.19
N ILE A 563 18.66 10.42 7.28
CA ILE A 563 17.54 10.87 8.11
C ILE A 563 17.74 12.32 8.58
N LYS A 564 18.97 12.72 8.90
CA LYS A 564 19.35 14.08 9.27
C LYS A 564 19.17 15.09 8.12
N GLY A 565 19.12 14.62 6.88
CA GLY A 565 18.83 15.44 5.71
C GLY A 565 17.36 15.84 5.56
N TYR A 566 16.44 15.20 6.28
CA TYR A 566 15.05 15.64 6.34
C TYR A 566 14.91 16.80 7.32
N ILE A 567 14.08 17.78 6.96
CA ILE A 567 13.79 18.91 7.82
C ILE A 567 13.24 18.42 9.17
N PRO A 568 13.72 18.92 10.32
CA PRO A 568 13.16 18.58 11.62
C PRO A 568 11.63 18.67 11.67
N GLY A 569 10.97 17.59 12.05
CA GLY A 569 9.51 17.46 12.05
C GLY A 569 8.89 16.95 10.76
N VAL A 570 9.70 16.48 9.79
CA VAL A 570 9.22 15.92 8.52
C VAL A 570 9.70 14.48 8.38
N ARG A 571 8.83 13.60 7.88
CA ARG A 571 9.08 12.17 7.70
C ARG A 571 9.62 11.51 8.99
N GLU A 572 10.66 10.66 8.85
CA GLU A 572 11.29 9.95 9.99
C GLU A 572 12.00 10.90 10.96
N ASN A 573 12.36 12.10 10.53
CA ASN A 573 13.09 13.04 11.38
C ASN A 573 12.17 13.85 12.33
N GLY A 574 11.51 13.14 13.25
CA GLY A 574 10.65 13.74 14.29
C GLY A 574 9.28 14.23 13.82
N GLY A 575 8.85 13.90 12.58
CA GLY A 575 7.46 13.95 12.17
C GLY A 575 6.67 12.76 12.73
N GLN A 576 5.35 12.70 12.47
CA GLN A 576 4.63 11.45 12.62
C GLN A 576 4.95 10.58 11.43
N TYR A 577 5.74 9.52 11.61
CA TYR A 577 5.83 8.46 10.63
C TYR A 577 4.71 7.46 10.94
N THR A 578 3.68 7.45 10.10
CA THR A 578 2.39 6.83 10.43
C THR A 578 2.50 5.35 10.73
N HIS A 579 3.40 4.63 10.05
CA HIS A 579 3.68 3.22 10.27
C HIS A 579 4.13 2.96 11.74
N ALA A 580 5.11 3.70 12.24
CA ALA A 580 5.60 3.61 13.62
C ALA A 580 4.56 4.07 14.64
N ALA A 581 3.78 5.09 14.31
CA ALA A 581 2.69 5.57 15.15
C ALA A 581 1.57 4.51 15.31
N ILE A 582 1.33 3.70 14.27
CA ILE A 582 0.44 2.54 14.35
C ILE A 582 1.00 1.49 15.31
N TRP A 583 2.29 1.17 15.25
CA TRP A 583 2.93 0.26 16.21
C TRP A 583 2.83 0.76 17.64
N THR A 584 2.99 2.07 17.85
CA THR A 584 2.76 2.69 19.17
C THR A 584 1.34 2.44 19.67
N THR A 585 0.34 2.65 18.81
CA THR A 585 -1.07 2.42 19.15
C THR A 585 -1.36 0.94 19.42
N MET A 586 -0.79 0.03 18.63
CA MET A 586 -0.88 -1.42 18.85
C MET A 586 -0.30 -1.80 20.22
N ALA A 587 0.85 -1.25 20.59
CA ALA A 587 1.49 -1.52 21.89
C ALA A 587 0.58 -1.12 23.05
N PHE A 588 -0.04 0.06 23.02
CA PHE A 588 -1.00 0.47 24.07
C PHE A 588 -2.23 -0.44 24.12
N ALA A 589 -2.79 -0.81 22.96
CA ALA A 589 -3.90 -1.76 22.91
C ALA A 589 -3.51 -3.14 23.45
N MET A 590 -2.32 -3.64 23.13
CA MET A 590 -1.80 -4.91 23.65
C MET A 590 -1.56 -4.86 25.18
N MET A 591 -1.17 -3.72 25.74
CA MET A 591 -1.07 -3.56 27.19
C MET A 591 -2.42 -3.44 27.90
N GLY A 592 -3.54 -3.41 27.16
CA GLY A 592 -4.89 -3.21 27.71
C GLY A 592 -5.22 -1.76 28.04
N ASP A 593 -4.43 -0.80 27.62
CA ASP A 593 -4.70 0.63 27.77
C ASP A 593 -5.64 1.12 26.66
N THR A 594 -6.91 0.81 26.82
CA THR A 594 -7.95 1.07 25.84
C THR A 594 -8.12 2.57 25.56
N GLU A 595 -8.06 3.41 26.60
CA GLU A 595 -8.26 4.84 26.47
C GLU A 595 -7.23 5.46 25.53
N ARG A 596 -5.92 5.20 25.78
CA ARG A 596 -4.85 5.70 24.91
C ARG A 596 -4.86 5.07 23.52
N ALA A 597 -5.15 3.78 23.42
CA ALA A 597 -5.23 3.11 22.12
C ALA A 597 -6.25 3.77 21.21
N TRP A 598 -7.43 4.14 21.72
CA TRP A 598 -8.47 4.80 20.91
C TRP A 598 -8.21 6.30 20.71
N GLU A 599 -7.64 7.00 21.69
CA GLU A 599 -7.14 8.36 21.49
C GLU A 599 -6.16 8.41 20.30
N PHE A 600 -5.19 7.49 20.30
CA PHE A 600 -4.16 7.45 19.26
C PHE A 600 -4.70 6.97 17.92
N PHE A 601 -5.61 6.00 17.91
CA PHE A 601 -6.33 5.62 16.71
C PHE A 601 -7.05 6.81 16.07
N ALA A 602 -7.67 7.66 16.87
CA ALA A 602 -8.33 8.88 16.38
C ALA A 602 -7.32 9.88 15.78
N LEU A 603 -6.10 10.00 16.35
CA LEU A 603 -5.03 10.82 15.76
C LEU A 603 -4.49 10.25 14.44
N LEU A 604 -4.55 8.92 14.24
CA LEU A 604 -4.08 8.26 13.03
C LEU A 604 -5.12 8.24 11.91
N ASN A 605 -6.42 8.35 12.25
CA ASN A 605 -7.50 8.17 11.30
C ASN A 605 -7.61 9.37 10.33
N PRO A 606 -7.34 9.20 9.02
CA PRO A 606 -7.37 10.30 8.06
C PRO A 606 -8.76 10.94 7.90
N VAL A 607 -9.84 10.21 8.19
CA VAL A 607 -11.22 10.76 8.11
C VAL A 607 -11.41 11.87 9.14
N HIS A 608 -10.84 11.74 10.33
CA HIS A 608 -10.89 12.77 11.36
C HIS A 608 -10.12 14.03 10.95
N HIS A 609 -9.02 13.89 10.21
CA HIS A 609 -8.28 15.03 9.65
C HIS A 609 -9.03 15.75 8.51
N GLY A 610 -10.09 15.15 7.98
CA GLY A 610 -10.97 15.72 6.96
C GLY A 610 -12.35 16.15 7.45
N SER A 611 -12.59 16.18 8.77
CA SER A 611 -13.94 16.38 9.34
C SER A 611 -14.46 17.80 9.34
N THR A 612 -13.59 18.81 9.24
CA THR A 612 -13.97 20.23 9.18
C THR A 612 -13.20 20.97 8.06
N PRO A 613 -13.71 22.12 7.56
CA PRO A 613 -12.99 22.92 6.57
C PRO A 613 -11.58 23.31 7.01
N GLU A 614 -11.38 23.62 8.29
CA GLU A 614 -10.08 23.98 8.87
C GLU A 614 -9.13 22.77 8.92
N ALA A 615 -9.66 21.59 9.28
CA ALA A 615 -8.91 20.33 9.27
C ALA A 615 -8.47 19.97 7.84
N ILE A 616 -9.37 20.06 6.84
CA ILE A 616 -9.06 19.86 5.42
C ILE A 616 -7.97 20.82 4.95
N ALA A 617 -8.10 22.13 5.28
CA ALA A 617 -7.12 23.15 4.90
C ALA A 617 -5.74 22.93 5.54
N ARG A 618 -5.67 22.24 6.68
CA ARG A 618 -4.45 21.84 7.37
C ARG A 618 -3.87 20.56 6.78
N TYR A 619 -4.68 19.49 6.67
CA TYR A 619 -4.25 18.17 6.27
C TYR A 619 -3.84 18.09 4.78
N LYS A 620 -4.62 18.67 3.88
CA LYS A 620 -4.34 18.90 2.44
C LYS A 620 -4.13 17.63 1.58
N VAL A 621 -4.39 16.46 2.10
CA VAL A 621 -4.31 15.18 1.38
C VAL A 621 -5.62 14.43 1.48
N GLU A 622 -5.75 13.30 0.77
CA GLU A 622 -7.00 12.54 0.69
C GLU A 622 -7.41 12.00 2.08
N PRO A 623 -8.60 12.37 2.61
CA PRO A 623 -9.00 12.02 3.96
C PRO A 623 -9.59 10.61 4.09
N TYR A 624 -9.30 9.71 3.14
CA TYR A 624 -9.78 8.32 3.11
C TYR A 624 -8.68 7.30 2.82
N VAL A 625 -7.42 7.74 2.68
CA VAL A 625 -6.25 6.89 2.52
C VAL A 625 -5.20 7.22 3.57
N MET A 626 -4.37 6.23 3.91
CA MET A 626 -3.26 6.46 4.82
C MET A 626 -2.15 7.25 4.13
N CYS A 627 -1.59 8.22 4.84
CA CYS A 627 -0.34 8.87 4.47
C CYS A 627 0.84 8.21 5.19
N ALA A 628 2.03 8.29 4.59
CA ALA A 628 3.25 7.79 5.21
C ALA A 628 3.66 8.64 6.42
N ASP A 629 3.46 9.96 6.33
CA ASP A 629 3.85 10.91 7.38
C ASP A 629 2.90 12.09 7.51
N ILE A 630 2.90 12.71 8.70
CA ILE A 630 2.26 13.99 8.99
C ILE A 630 3.30 14.93 9.58
N TYR A 631 3.39 16.14 9.05
CA TYR A 631 4.40 17.11 9.44
C TYR A 631 4.17 17.66 10.84
N GLY A 632 5.22 17.70 11.63
CA GLY A 632 5.24 18.26 13.00
C GLY A 632 5.84 19.67 13.12
N VAL A 633 6.20 20.30 11.97
CA VAL A 633 6.96 21.57 11.91
C VAL A 633 6.11 22.72 11.37
N SER A 634 6.22 23.89 12.01
CA SER A 634 5.59 25.14 11.53
C SER A 634 6.24 25.62 10.23
N PRO A 635 5.46 26.16 9.24
CA PRO A 635 4.01 26.43 9.27
C PRO A 635 3.15 25.25 8.80
N HIS A 636 3.72 24.07 8.61
CA HIS A 636 3.07 22.92 8.00
C HIS A 636 2.57 21.86 9.00
N THR A 637 2.50 22.19 10.28
CA THR A 637 2.04 21.27 11.33
C THR A 637 0.67 20.69 11.02
N GLY A 638 0.55 19.35 11.02
CA GLY A 638 -0.68 18.62 10.72
C GLY A 638 -0.96 18.40 9.22
N ARG A 639 -0.04 18.81 8.33
CA ARG A 639 -0.14 18.51 6.91
C ARG A 639 0.28 17.06 6.66
N GLY A 640 -0.55 16.29 5.95
CA GLY A 640 -0.20 14.98 5.42
C GLY A 640 0.87 15.11 4.32
N GLY A 641 1.84 14.23 4.35
CA GLY A 641 2.90 14.16 3.37
C GLY A 641 2.58 13.17 2.24
N TRP A 642 3.38 12.15 2.11
CA TRP A 642 3.29 11.11 1.09
C TRP A 642 2.06 10.22 1.30
N THR A 643 1.17 10.11 0.32
CA THR A 643 -0.05 9.29 0.37
C THR A 643 0.01 8.08 -0.58
N TRP A 644 -0.90 7.15 -0.44
CA TRP A 644 -1.14 5.96 -1.24
C TRP A 644 -0.06 4.88 -1.10
N TYR A 645 1.18 5.14 -1.50
CA TYR A 645 2.26 4.16 -1.47
C TYR A 645 2.95 4.16 -0.10
N THR A 646 2.34 3.48 0.87
CA THR A 646 2.85 3.34 2.24
C THR A 646 2.37 2.04 2.88
N GLY A 647 3.26 1.36 3.61
CA GLY A 647 2.93 0.19 4.43
C GLY A 647 1.99 0.48 5.61
N ALA A 648 1.77 1.76 5.92
CA ALA A 648 0.85 2.17 6.99
C ALA A 648 -0.58 1.66 6.77
N ALA A 649 -1.05 1.48 5.53
CA ALA A 649 -2.40 0.99 5.26
C ALA A 649 -2.62 -0.45 5.74
N GLY A 650 -1.69 -1.35 5.44
CA GLY A 650 -1.75 -2.74 5.89
C GLY A 650 -1.66 -2.86 7.41
N TRP A 651 -0.76 -2.10 8.04
CA TRP A 651 -0.64 -2.09 9.50
C TRP A 651 -1.86 -1.46 10.18
N MET A 652 -2.47 -0.42 9.60
CA MET A 652 -3.70 0.18 10.12
C MET A 652 -4.87 -0.80 10.05
N TYR A 653 -4.96 -1.62 8.99
CA TYR A 653 -5.95 -2.69 8.90
C TYR A 653 -5.76 -3.72 10.01
N ARG A 654 -4.52 -4.17 10.24
CA ARG A 654 -4.20 -5.10 11.33
C ARG A 654 -4.47 -4.51 12.72
N LEU A 655 -4.08 -3.25 12.95
CA LEU A 655 -4.42 -2.53 14.18
C LEU A 655 -5.94 -2.55 14.41
N THR A 656 -6.69 -2.16 13.38
CA THR A 656 -8.16 -2.01 13.48
C THR A 656 -8.84 -3.36 13.70
N VAL A 657 -8.63 -4.31 12.81
CA VAL A 657 -9.36 -5.58 12.80
C VAL A 657 -8.83 -6.55 13.84
N GLU A 658 -7.50 -6.71 13.93
CA GLU A 658 -6.90 -7.76 14.76
C GLU A 658 -6.65 -7.31 16.19
N THR A 659 -6.26 -6.03 16.39
CA THR A 659 -5.84 -5.56 17.72
C THR A 659 -6.98 -4.86 18.47
N LEU A 660 -7.67 -3.89 17.83
CA LEU A 660 -8.74 -3.14 18.47
C LEU A 660 -10.06 -3.91 18.49
N LEU A 661 -10.54 -4.38 17.33
CA LEU A 661 -11.74 -5.21 17.26
C LEU A 661 -11.49 -6.64 17.71
N GLY A 662 -10.22 -7.05 17.80
CA GLY A 662 -9.77 -8.27 18.43
C GLY A 662 -9.98 -9.55 17.60
N LEU A 663 -10.22 -9.44 16.28
CA LEU A 663 -10.48 -10.57 15.41
C LEU A 663 -9.17 -11.19 14.92
N GLN A 664 -8.86 -12.43 15.32
CA GLN A 664 -7.68 -13.17 14.89
C GLN A 664 -8.07 -14.52 14.31
N LEU A 665 -7.58 -14.81 13.11
CA LEU A 665 -7.77 -16.11 12.46
C LEU A 665 -6.65 -17.07 12.86
N GLU A 666 -7.02 -18.27 13.31
CA GLU A 666 -6.11 -19.39 13.58
C GLU A 666 -6.70 -20.65 12.95
N VAL A 667 -6.22 -20.98 11.76
CA VAL A 667 -6.61 -22.16 10.97
C VAL A 667 -8.13 -22.25 10.75
N ASP A 668 -8.83 -22.95 11.64
CA ASP A 668 -10.26 -23.20 11.62
C ASP A 668 -11.00 -22.59 12.84
N HIS A 669 -10.38 -21.57 13.46
CA HIS A 669 -10.96 -20.86 14.59
C HIS A 669 -10.77 -19.35 14.43
N LEU A 670 -11.78 -18.60 14.91
CA LEU A 670 -11.62 -17.17 15.19
C LEU A 670 -11.44 -16.95 16.69
N ARG A 671 -10.37 -16.24 17.06
CA ARG A 671 -10.24 -15.68 18.39
C ARG A 671 -10.76 -14.25 18.40
N ILE A 672 -11.54 -13.91 19.40
CA ILE A 672 -12.04 -12.55 19.60
C ILE A 672 -11.66 -12.08 21.00
N ALA A 673 -10.78 -11.06 21.05
CA ALA A 673 -10.30 -10.42 22.28
C ALA A 673 -10.29 -8.90 22.09
N PRO A 674 -11.45 -8.23 22.14
CA PRO A 674 -11.57 -6.84 21.79
C PRO A 674 -10.93 -5.89 22.81
N CYS A 675 -10.35 -4.80 22.30
CA CYS A 675 -9.89 -3.65 23.06
C CYS A 675 -10.74 -2.44 22.65
N ILE A 676 -12.01 -2.39 23.14
CA ILE A 676 -12.99 -1.40 22.73
C ILE A 676 -13.34 -0.40 23.84
N PRO A 677 -13.75 0.84 23.49
CA PRO A 677 -14.18 1.85 24.45
C PRO A 677 -15.31 1.36 25.36
N ALA A 678 -15.36 1.89 26.56
CA ALA A 678 -16.36 1.46 27.56
C ALA A 678 -17.80 1.83 27.19
N ASP A 679 -17.98 2.86 26.38
CA ASP A 679 -19.27 3.35 25.86
C ASP A 679 -19.77 2.60 24.64
N TRP A 680 -19.03 1.64 24.10
CA TRP A 680 -19.51 0.79 23.02
C TRP A 680 -20.36 -0.34 23.57
N GLU A 681 -21.68 -0.23 23.42
CA GLU A 681 -22.64 -1.24 23.85
C GLU A 681 -22.70 -2.44 22.91
N LEU A 682 -22.53 -2.21 21.59
CA LEU A 682 -22.64 -3.21 20.54
C LEU A 682 -21.80 -2.82 19.34
N TYR A 683 -21.11 -3.78 18.77
CA TYR A 683 -20.62 -3.72 17.39
C TYR A 683 -20.75 -5.07 16.71
N LYS A 684 -20.70 -5.10 15.38
CA LYS A 684 -20.85 -6.32 14.60
C LYS A 684 -19.69 -6.51 13.64
N ILE A 685 -19.37 -7.77 13.38
CA ILE A 685 -18.43 -8.20 12.34
C ILE A 685 -19.14 -9.24 11.48
N HIS A 686 -19.16 -9.03 10.16
CA HIS A 686 -19.51 -10.03 9.18
C HIS A 686 -18.20 -10.59 8.62
N TYR A 687 -17.94 -11.86 8.90
CA TYR A 687 -16.70 -12.53 8.53
C TYR A 687 -16.98 -13.66 7.55
N ARG A 688 -16.37 -13.62 6.38
CA ARG A 688 -16.46 -14.71 5.40
C ARG A 688 -15.26 -15.63 5.53
N TYR A 689 -15.52 -16.84 6.00
CA TYR A 689 -14.54 -17.94 6.01
C TYR A 689 -14.79 -18.83 4.78
N ARG A 690 -13.92 -18.69 3.77
CA ARG A 690 -14.09 -19.34 2.46
C ARG A 690 -15.44 -18.97 1.83
N GLU A 691 -16.42 -19.92 1.78
CA GLU A 691 -17.77 -19.71 1.23
C GLU A 691 -18.85 -19.55 2.30
N THR A 692 -18.49 -19.55 3.57
CA THR A 692 -19.41 -19.48 4.72
C THR A 692 -19.32 -18.14 5.43
N VAL A 693 -20.46 -17.57 5.81
CA VAL A 693 -20.51 -16.24 6.46
C VAL A 693 -20.87 -16.39 7.93
N TYR A 694 -20.11 -15.72 8.79
CA TYR A 694 -20.33 -15.61 10.22
C TYR A 694 -20.77 -14.19 10.56
N HIS A 695 -21.97 -14.05 11.14
CA HIS A 695 -22.52 -12.80 11.67
C HIS A 695 -22.22 -12.73 13.15
N ILE A 696 -21.23 -11.95 13.55
CA ILE A 696 -20.70 -11.89 14.90
C ILE A 696 -21.18 -10.58 15.55
N ALA A 697 -22.00 -10.69 16.60
CA ALA A 697 -22.44 -9.56 17.42
C ALA A 697 -21.71 -9.59 18.76
N ILE A 698 -20.97 -8.52 19.05
CA ILE A 698 -20.21 -8.35 20.30
C ILE A 698 -20.92 -7.30 21.13
N ARG A 699 -21.43 -7.70 22.31
CA ARG A 699 -22.22 -6.86 23.20
C ARG A 699 -21.54 -6.72 24.54
N ARG A 700 -21.65 -5.53 25.14
CA ARG A 700 -21.25 -5.30 26.53
C ARG A 700 -22.47 -5.45 27.42
N ILE A 701 -22.38 -6.34 28.42
CA ILE A 701 -23.45 -6.61 29.39
C ILE A 701 -22.92 -6.31 30.81
N GLY A 702 -23.32 -5.17 31.41
CA GLY A 702 -22.99 -4.78 32.78
C GLY A 702 -21.89 -3.73 32.93
N GLU A 703 -21.81 -3.14 34.14
CA GLU A 703 -20.88 -2.05 34.48
C GLU A 703 -19.47 -2.51 34.87
N GLN A 704 -19.24 -3.82 35.03
CA GLN A 704 -17.94 -4.34 35.46
C GLN A 704 -17.11 -4.81 34.26
N SER A 705 -15.98 -4.17 34.09
CA SER A 705 -15.05 -4.48 33.00
C SER A 705 -14.43 -5.88 33.13
N GLY A 706 -14.78 -6.79 32.22
CA GLY A 706 -13.79 -7.68 31.67
C GLY A 706 -13.59 -9.05 32.31
N GLN A 707 -14.58 -9.72 32.94
CA GLN A 707 -14.29 -11.03 33.53
C GLN A 707 -15.14 -12.22 33.07
N ALA A 708 -16.21 -12.06 32.34
CA ALA A 708 -16.93 -13.21 31.79
C ALA A 708 -17.28 -12.97 30.33
N ILE A 709 -16.80 -13.86 29.47
CA ILE A 709 -17.30 -13.95 28.11
C ILE A 709 -18.30 -15.10 28.04
N ARG A 710 -19.49 -14.82 27.56
CA ARG A 710 -20.43 -15.83 27.11
C ARG A 710 -20.44 -15.82 25.59
N VAL A 711 -20.22 -16.96 24.97
CA VAL A 711 -20.24 -17.09 23.51
C VAL A 711 -21.27 -18.12 23.10
N THR A 712 -22.11 -17.77 22.14
CA THR A 712 -23.00 -18.72 21.49
C THR A 712 -22.73 -18.76 19.99
N LEU A 713 -22.81 -19.94 19.40
CA LEU A 713 -22.81 -20.18 17.96
C LEU A 713 -24.13 -20.87 17.60
N ASP A 714 -24.95 -20.22 16.78
CA ASP A 714 -26.28 -20.67 16.40
C ASP A 714 -27.17 -21.04 17.61
N GLY A 715 -27.06 -20.25 18.69
CA GLY A 715 -27.77 -20.45 19.96
C GLY A 715 -27.15 -21.50 20.88
N ALA A 716 -26.16 -22.29 20.45
CA ALA A 716 -25.46 -23.25 21.27
C ALA A 716 -24.28 -22.58 21.99
N LEU A 717 -24.09 -22.90 23.29
CA LEU A 717 -22.97 -22.36 24.08
C LEU A 717 -21.64 -22.91 23.60
N VAL A 718 -20.68 -22.01 23.32
CA VAL A 718 -19.30 -22.36 22.94
C VAL A 718 -18.38 -22.20 24.15
N ARG A 719 -17.39 -23.06 24.27
CA ARG A 719 -16.41 -23.00 25.35
C ARG A 719 -15.52 -21.76 25.20
N VAL A 720 -15.46 -20.95 26.25
CA VAL A 720 -14.51 -19.82 26.33
C VAL A 720 -13.12 -20.37 26.65
N ALA A 721 -12.10 -19.94 25.91
CA ALA A 721 -10.72 -20.31 26.18
C ALA A 721 -9.98 -19.12 26.81
N GLY A 722 -9.23 -19.36 27.90
CA GLY A 722 -8.16 -18.54 28.46
C GLY A 722 -8.29 -17.02 28.38
N ALA A 723 -7.18 -16.34 28.70
CA ALA A 723 -7.03 -14.90 28.50
C ALA A 723 -5.90 -14.63 27.49
N ASP A 724 -5.94 -13.48 26.85
CA ASP A 724 -4.83 -13.00 26.02
C ASP A 724 -3.65 -12.54 26.88
N TRP A 725 -2.59 -12.05 26.24
CA TRP A 725 -1.39 -11.55 26.94
C TRP A 725 -1.70 -10.40 27.93
N ALA A 726 -2.69 -9.56 27.67
CA ALA A 726 -3.14 -8.48 28.56
C ALA A 726 -4.09 -8.97 29.67
N GLY A 727 -4.37 -10.27 29.74
CA GLY A 727 -5.32 -10.84 30.68
C GLY A 727 -6.78 -10.66 30.28
N ARG A 728 -7.06 -10.23 29.02
CA ARG A 728 -8.43 -10.08 28.50
C ARG A 728 -8.99 -11.45 28.14
N PRO A 729 -10.23 -11.75 28.51
CA PRO A 729 -10.83 -13.02 28.15
C PRO A 729 -11.00 -13.15 26.61
N GLN A 730 -10.83 -14.36 26.11
CA GLN A 730 -10.91 -14.68 24.67
C GLN A 730 -12.09 -15.58 24.37
N ALA A 731 -12.87 -15.18 23.35
CA ALA A 731 -13.81 -16.07 22.69
C ALA A 731 -13.08 -16.88 21.60
N VAL A 732 -13.33 -18.19 21.53
CA VAL A 732 -12.84 -19.05 20.45
C VAL A 732 -14.02 -19.63 19.72
N ILE A 733 -14.17 -19.30 18.46
CA ILE A 733 -15.30 -19.66 17.62
C ILE A 733 -14.79 -20.65 16.57
N PRO A 734 -15.26 -21.91 16.57
CA PRO A 734 -14.89 -22.86 15.52
C PRO A 734 -15.50 -22.42 14.18
N LEU A 735 -14.73 -22.55 13.12
CA LEU A 735 -15.11 -22.23 11.75
C LEU A 735 -15.32 -23.53 10.96
N VAL A 736 -16.39 -23.58 10.19
CA VAL A 736 -16.67 -24.63 9.22
C VAL A 736 -17.00 -23.99 7.88
N ASP A 737 -16.67 -24.66 6.79
CA ASP A 737 -17.02 -24.23 5.44
C ASP A 737 -18.17 -25.10 4.91
N ASP A 738 -19.39 -24.79 5.32
CA ASP A 738 -20.62 -25.50 4.95
C ASP A 738 -21.55 -24.70 4.05
N ARG A 739 -21.12 -23.48 3.63
CA ARG A 739 -21.88 -22.55 2.77
C ARG A 739 -23.19 -22.05 3.38
N ARG A 740 -23.27 -22.02 4.72
CA ARG A 740 -24.43 -21.48 5.45
C ARG A 740 -24.06 -20.15 6.10
N GLU A 741 -25.06 -19.49 6.64
CA GLU A 741 -24.86 -18.34 7.52
C GLU A 741 -24.89 -18.82 8.97
N HIS A 742 -23.88 -18.41 9.76
CA HIS A 742 -23.79 -18.70 11.18
C HIS A 742 -23.91 -17.42 12.01
N TYR A 743 -24.56 -17.51 13.13
CA TYR A 743 -24.80 -16.39 14.04
C TYR A 743 -24.05 -16.61 15.34
N VAL A 744 -23.14 -15.67 15.64
CA VAL A 744 -22.32 -15.69 16.85
C VAL A 744 -22.69 -14.52 17.73
N GLU A 745 -22.95 -14.79 19.00
CA GLU A 745 -23.12 -13.74 20.01
C GLU A 745 -21.99 -13.86 21.03
N VAL A 746 -21.32 -12.73 21.28
CA VAL A 746 -20.23 -12.60 22.25
C VAL A 746 -20.65 -11.55 23.27
N ASP A 747 -20.97 -12.00 24.48
CA ASP A 747 -21.35 -11.13 25.59
C ASP A 747 -20.12 -10.86 26.46
N LEU A 748 -19.73 -9.59 26.58
CA LEU A 748 -18.64 -9.10 27.42
C LEU A 748 -19.26 -8.53 28.71
N SER A 749 -18.78 -8.95 29.88
CA SER A 749 -19.22 -8.40 31.18
C SER A 749 -18.21 -7.41 31.74
#